data_929726ee61a36d6fb5ba00edf4b19d3b
#
_entry.id   929726ee61a36d6fb5ba00edf4b19d3b
#
_cell.length_a   1.000
_cell.length_b   1.000
_cell.length_c   1.000
_cell.angle_alpha   90.00
_cell.angle_beta   90.00
_cell.angle_gamma   90.00
#
_symmetry.space_group_name_H-M   'P 1'
#
loop_
_entity.id
_entity.type
_entity.pdbx_description
1 polymer ?
#
loop_
_entity_poly.entity_id
_entity_poly.type
_entity_poly.pdbx_seq_one_letter_code
_entity_poly.pdbx_strand_id
1 'polypeptide(L)'
;MKYLSMINLRITISGLLVGFFLLGCSQREESNDAIADSSLDSPAVSVIVSPNDSREYRSLSLANGIEVLLVSDPQVEKSAAALSVGVGLMFDPMDYQGMAHYLEHMLFMGTEAFPEVDAYMNFMSENGGSRNAYTWLDITNYMFEIKNSAYEGALDRFSHFFKTPLLDPEYIEKEKNAVNAEWSMRREMDYFGMFKLGRSFLGDHAANRFLIGNLESLADKPGSSLHSATVEFFDKYYSGNIMKVAMVSDRDLDQMEALARQYFADVPNKEVAEPVVTDQIDMVEAAGKLVHYVPLEDQRMLQMDFLIDANDDQFRVKPNQYLAYILGSEMPNTPAARLKELGWASSLGVMASPNGLGNYGTFSIQIDLTEAGMAQRSTIVDMVLGYIELLRTEGIDDRFASEFATSLANRFRFLEKTNDFAYVSQLAEAMQNYPTLHAIDAPYRFEGFDADAVASVMAQLTPERLNVWFVSKDEPATEEMHFYAGKFSVEPLTLSTSTEQVALASANGLAMPALNTLLPESFAVDHPAGEPVKVIATDNAEFWLQGSAIFPEQPKGFTQLQLNTSEQTKGPEAGVLSALWVDLYRQQQTTLLTEASIAGMNASVSPSFGIQMTFSGFTDKQPELIKRSLEALRIEPSEEEFIQAVDRFTRGLENSRFGFPVRQLFPAIRRLTQTGAFNQEDLLQAANAATLEALSGHIEQQLSTAYVRGYRFGNYNEEDVQSLADLIARVLPNRSGDTYTRAATYAPQPGSTLVYQENLPVEDLGMAYLFAAPKASIENVAKGELLAAHLSNRAFNQLRTEEQLGYAAGGFATQLGDHPLVGFYIQTPVKAPIAMLERFDRYRAEFASDLEALEQAEFESIKAGVLTDLTQPPKNLGEEAGPFLIDWNRERYNFDTRTRLIAAVEQVTLDAVSDYYAETVMTEEASRVLVQLKGTAFADEPFAEIEGAHIVEDVSTFHQSMPVQPR
;
A
#
# COMPACT_ATOMS: atom_id res chain seq x y z
N MET A 1 -5.41 4.92 14.98
CA MET A 1 -4.81 3.56 14.90
C MET A 1 -4.89 2.94 13.50
N LYS A 2 -6.01 3.01 12.75
CA LYS A 2 -6.06 2.48 11.36
C LYS A 2 -5.04 3.12 10.41
N TYR A 3 -4.71 4.40 10.54
CA TYR A 3 -3.66 5.07 9.74
C TYR A 3 -2.23 4.70 10.15
N LEU A 4 -1.99 4.35 11.40
CA LEU A 4 -0.66 3.98 11.91
C LEU A 4 -0.31 2.50 11.68
N SER A 5 -1.29 1.59 11.64
CA SER A 5 -1.04 0.18 11.32
C SER A 5 -0.69 -0.04 9.84
N MET A 6 -1.19 0.80 8.95
CA MET A 6 -0.79 0.78 7.53
C MET A 6 0.60 1.37 7.28
N ILE A 7 1.10 2.23 8.17
CA ILE A 7 2.44 2.81 8.05
C ILE A 7 3.53 1.84 8.57
N ASN A 8 3.23 1.03 9.58
CA ASN A 8 4.23 0.10 10.14
C ASN A 8 4.43 -1.21 9.35
N LEU A 9 3.58 -1.52 8.36
CA LEU A 9 3.72 -2.74 7.55
C LEU A 9 4.33 -2.49 6.16
N ARG A 10 4.82 -1.29 5.86
CA ARG A 10 5.33 -0.91 4.54
C ARG A 10 6.77 -0.40 4.48
N ILE A 11 7.60 -0.67 5.49
CA ILE A 11 9.03 -0.30 5.44
C ILE A 11 9.92 -1.47 4.97
N THR A 12 9.38 -2.53 4.44
CA THR A 12 10.21 -3.61 3.92
C THR A 12 9.67 -4.20 2.63
N ILE A 13 9.31 -3.38 1.66
CA ILE A 13 9.17 -3.83 0.27
C ILE A 13 9.50 -2.63 -0.63
N SER A 14 10.78 -2.34 -0.76
CA SER A 14 11.30 -1.75 -1.98
C SER A 14 11.40 -2.89 -2.97
N GLY A 15 10.38 -3.09 -3.78
CA GLY A 15 10.38 -4.09 -4.82
C GLY A 15 9.21 -5.06 -4.79
N LEU A 16 7.99 -4.56 -4.66
CA LEU A 16 6.77 -5.22 -5.15
C LEU A 16 5.54 -4.50 -4.62
N LEU A 17 5.24 -3.33 -5.17
CA LEU A 17 3.92 -2.73 -5.08
C LEU A 17 3.62 -2.02 -6.39
N VAL A 18 3.45 -2.84 -7.39
CA VAL A 18 2.64 -2.44 -8.53
C VAL A 18 1.29 -3.10 -8.32
N GLY A 19 0.31 -2.23 -8.19
CA GLY A 19 -1.06 -2.64 -7.93
C GLY A 19 -1.58 -3.58 -9.00
N PHE A 20 -2.38 -4.50 -8.57
CA PHE A 20 -3.27 -5.24 -9.43
C PHE A 20 -4.17 -4.25 -10.16
N PHE A 21 -3.92 -4.04 -11.44
CA PHE A 21 -4.89 -3.51 -12.36
C PHE A 21 -5.11 -4.54 -13.44
N LEU A 22 -6.25 -5.17 -13.37
CA LEU A 22 -6.78 -6.01 -14.43
C LEU A 22 -7.95 -5.25 -15.03
N LEU A 23 -7.81 -4.91 -16.27
CA LEU A 23 -8.80 -4.22 -17.08
C LEU A 23 -9.33 -5.17 -18.14
N GLY A 24 -10.60 -5.16 -18.38
CA GLY A 24 -11.25 -5.97 -19.40
C GLY A 24 -12.43 -5.30 -20.09
N CYS A 25 -12.47 -5.29 -21.40
CA CYS A 25 -13.67 -5.00 -22.19
C CYS A 25 -14.08 -6.22 -23.02
N SER A 26 -15.35 -6.56 -23.01
CA SER A 26 -15.93 -7.67 -23.76
C SER A 26 -16.50 -7.19 -25.08
N GLN A 27 -16.18 -7.85 -26.17
CA GLN A 27 -16.97 -7.79 -27.38
C GLN A 27 -18.08 -8.85 -27.33
N ARG A 28 -19.29 -8.42 -27.56
CA ARG A 28 -20.48 -9.29 -27.73
C ARG A 28 -20.69 -9.62 -29.19
N GLU A 29 -20.78 -10.89 -29.54
CA GLU A 29 -21.34 -11.32 -30.80
C GLU A 29 -22.86 -11.09 -30.83
N GLU A 30 -23.34 -10.41 -31.86
CA GLU A 30 -24.77 -10.23 -32.13
C GLU A 30 -25.41 -11.55 -32.61
N SER A 31 -26.38 -12.03 -31.84
CA SER A 31 -27.41 -12.92 -32.38
C SER A 31 -28.77 -12.21 -32.32
N ASN A 32 -29.27 -11.78 -33.47
CA ASN A 32 -30.63 -11.35 -33.67
C ASN A 32 -31.61 -12.50 -33.40
N ASP A 33 -32.52 -12.33 -32.44
CA ASP A 33 -33.91 -12.79 -32.68
C ASP A 33 -34.91 -12.11 -31.69
N ALA A 34 -35.89 -11.50 -32.33
CA ALA A 34 -37.30 -11.31 -31.97
C ALA A 34 -37.70 -10.72 -30.58
N ILE A 35 -38.28 -9.55 -30.72
CA ILE A 35 -39.09 -8.78 -29.74
C ILE A 35 -40.24 -9.63 -29.14
N ALA A 36 -40.28 -9.70 -27.83
CA ALA A 36 -41.50 -9.92 -27.06
C ALA A 36 -41.42 -9.13 -25.74
N ASP A 37 -42.39 -8.22 -25.63
CA ASP A 37 -42.71 -7.40 -24.46
C ASP A 37 -42.99 -8.27 -23.24
N SER A 38 -42.20 -8.06 -22.13
CA SER A 38 -42.65 -8.34 -20.77
C SER A 38 -41.62 -7.85 -19.74
N SER A 39 -42.05 -7.06 -18.77
CA SER A 39 -41.54 -6.83 -17.40
C SER A 39 -40.05 -7.18 -17.14
N LEU A 40 -39.23 -6.13 -17.01
CA LEU A 40 -37.80 -6.19 -16.71
C LEU A 40 -37.54 -6.66 -15.26
N ASP A 41 -37.55 -7.95 -15.02
CA ASP A 41 -36.86 -8.63 -13.94
C ASP A 41 -36.01 -9.72 -14.58
N SER A 42 -34.75 -9.40 -14.93
CA SER A 42 -33.78 -10.44 -15.27
C SER A 42 -33.54 -11.29 -14.03
N PRO A 43 -33.49 -12.62 -14.13
CA PRO A 43 -33.26 -13.46 -12.96
C PRO A 43 -31.91 -13.10 -12.33
N ALA A 44 -31.88 -12.95 -11.00
CA ALA A 44 -30.67 -12.68 -10.24
C ALA A 44 -29.60 -13.71 -10.61
N VAL A 45 -28.45 -13.25 -11.09
CA VAL A 45 -27.32 -14.12 -11.42
C VAL A 45 -26.57 -14.42 -10.11
N SER A 46 -26.35 -15.71 -9.81
CA SER A 46 -25.58 -16.10 -8.61
C SER A 46 -24.11 -15.82 -8.84
N VAL A 47 -23.52 -14.96 -8.02
CA VAL A 47 -22.06 -14.67 -8.04
C VAL A 47 -21.27 -15.88 -7.54
N ILE A 48 -20.12 -16.16 -8.13
CA ILE A 48 -19.24 -17.25 -7.71
C ILE A 48 -18.38 -16.77 -6.53
N VAL A 49 -18.58 -17.39 -5.37
CA VAL A 49 -17.93 -17.03 -4.12
C VAL A 49 -17.04 -18.16 -3.60
N SER A 50 -16.09 -17.82 -2.70
CA SER A 50 -15.30 -18.83 -1.99
C SER A 50 -16.21 -19.81 -1.24
N PRO A 51 -15.91 -21.12 -1.24
CA PRO A 51 -16.68 -22.10 -0.45
C PRO A 51 -16.70 -21.82 1.05
N ASN A 52 -15.74 -21.05 1.56
CA ASN A 52 -15.63 -20.68 2.97
C ASN A 52 -16.22 -19.29 3.27
N ASP A 53 -16.80 -18.62 2.28
CA ASP A 53 -17.47 -17.34 2.47
C ASP A 53 -18.91 -17.55 2.96
N SER A 54 -19.23 -17.04 4.14
CA SER A 54 -20.53 -17.16 4.78
C SER A 54 -21.50 -16.03 4.47
N ARG A 55 -21.07 -15.02 3.69
CA ARG A 55 -21.90 -13.89 3.29
C ARG A 55 -22.92 -14.32 2.23
N GLU A 56 -24.02 -13.59 2.17
CA GLU A 56 -25.03 -13.79 1.13
C GLU A 56 -24.87 -12.75 0.03
N TYR A 57 -25.09 -13.13 -1.21
CA TYR A 57 -24.85 -12.32 -2.40
C TYR A 57 -26.06 -12.29 -3.32
N ARG A 58 -26.33 -11.12 -3.89
CA ARG A 58 -27.33 -10.93 -4.94
C ARG A 58 -26.86 -9.90 -5.94
N SER A 59 -26.89 -10.24 -7.22
CA SER A 59 -26.71 -9.26 -8.30
C SER A 59 -28.07 -8.95 -8.93
N LEU A 60 -28.27 -7.71 -9.34
CA LEU A 60 -29.47 -7.24 -10.07
C LEU A 60 -29.12 -6.08 -10.99
N SER A 61 -29.96 -5.88 -12.01
CA SER A 61 -29.92 -4.69 -12.87
C SER A 61 -31.11 -3.79 -12.56
N LEU A 62 -30.86 -2.51 -12.40
CA LEU A 62 -31.90 -1.50 -12.22
C LEU A 62 -32.48 -1.09 -13.60
N ALA A 63 -33.68 -0.52 -13.59
CA ALA A 63 -34.35 -0.09 -14.84
C ALA A 63 -33.56 0.97 -15.63
N ASN A 64 -32.69 1.73 -14.97
CA ASN A 64 -31.78 2.70 -15.60
C ASN A 64 -30.46 2.12 -16.08
N GLY A 65 -30.29 0.79 -16.04
CA GLY A 65 -29.11 0.10 -16.53
C GLY A 65 -27.97 -0.08 -15.53
N ILE A 66 -28.05 0.49 -14.32
CA ILE A 66 -27.05 0.25 -13.26
C ILE A 66 -27.07 -1.24 -12.88
N GLU A 67 -25.92 -1.89 -12.91
CA GLU A 67 -25.74 -3.20 -12.30
C GLU A 67 -25.34 -3.05 -10.84
N VAL A 68 -25.97 -3.84 -9.97
CA VAL A 68 -25.77 -3.80 -8.52
C VAL A 68 -25.36 -5.16 -8.00
N LEU A 69 -24.33 -5.19 -7.17
CA LEU A 69 -23.92 -6.35 -6.38
C LEU A 69 -24.13 -6.08 -4.90
N LEU A 70 -25.02 -6.84 -4.28
CA LEU A 70 -25.38 -6.76 -2.86
C LEU A 70 -24.65 -7.86 -2.10
N VAL A 71 -24.09 -7.51 -0.94
CA VAL A 71 -23.43 -8.41 -0.01
C VAL A 71 -24.01 -8.22 1.37
N SER A 72 -24.75 -9.21 1.87
CA SER A 72 -25.28 -9.23 3.23
C SER A 72 -24.30 -9.96 4.15
N ASP A 73 -23.82 -9.26 5.17
CA ASP A 73 -22.97 -9.81 6.23
C ASP A 73 -23.47 -9.31 7.59
N PRO A 74 -24.25 -10.09 8.32
CA PRO A 74 -24.81 -9.70 9.62
C PRO A 74 -23.76 -9.35 10.69
N GLN A 75 -22.48 -9.60 10.44
CA GLN A 75 -21.39 -9.34 11.37
C GLN A 75 -20.74 -7.97 11.17
N VAL A 76 -21.10 -7.21 10.12
CA VAL A 76 -20.48 -5.91 9.90
C VAL A 76 -21.08 -4.84 10.82
N GLU A 77 -20.21 -4.06 11.43
CA GLU A 77 -20.58 -2.89 12.26
C GLU A 77 -20.71 -1.61 11.43
N LYS A 78 -20.09 -1.58 10.26
CA LYS A 78 -20.17 -0.49 9.29
C LYS A 78 -20.62 -1.03 7.95
N SER A 79 -21.65 -0.41 7.38
CA SER A 79 -22.06 -0.65 6.00
C SER A 79 -21.22 0.17 5.04
N ALA A 80 -20.99 -0.35 3.83
CA ALA A 80 -20.18 0.31 2.81
C ALA A 80 -20.88 0.27 1.45
N ALA A 81 -20.58 1.25 0.60
CA ALA A 81 -21.00 1.24 -0.80
C ALA A 81 -19.93 1.87 -1.69
N ALA A 82 -19.87 1.38 -2.93
CA ALA A 82 -19.07 1.99 -3.99
C ALA A 82 -19.88 2.07 -5.28
N LEU A 83 -19.60 3.12 -6.06
CA LEU A 83 -20.12 3.26 -7.41
C LEU A 83 -18.95 3.58 -8.34
N SER A 84 -18.76 2.75 -9.36
CA SER A 84 -17.80 2.99 -10.42
C SER A 84 -18.50 3.46 -11.70
N VAL A 85 -17.87 4.38 -12.40
CA VAL A 85 -18.26 4.84 -13.73
C VAL A 85 -17.20 4.35 -14.71
N GLY A 86 -17.63 3.70 -15.81
CA GLY A 86 -16.73 3.17 -16.85
C GLY A 86 -16.14 4.27 -17.73
N VAL A 87 -15.59 5.33 -17.11
CA VAL A 87 -14.92 6.44 -17.76
C VAL A 87 -13.80 6.97 -16.87
N GLY A 88 -12.67 7.25 -17.49
CA GLY A 88 -11.49 7.79 -16.80
C GLY A 88 -10.67 8.70 -17.71
N LEU A 89 -9.40 8.86 -17.39
CA LEU A 89 -8.49 9.82 -18.02
C LEU A 89 -8.29 9.64 -19.52
N MET A 90 -8.46 8.42 -20.07
CA MET A 90 -8.38 8.18 -21.52
C MET A 90 -9.49 8.90 -22.32
N PHE A 91 -10.53 9.33 -21.64
CA PHE A 91 -11.68 10.01 -22.29
C PHE A 91 -11.67 11.53 -22.04
N ASP A 92 -10.65 12.06 -21.39
CA ASP A 92 -10.49 13.50 -21.19
C ASP A 92 -10.48 14.23 -22.55
N PRO A 93 -11.09 15.42 -22.62
CA PRO A 93 -10.88 16.30 -23.76
C PRO A 93 -9.42 16.67 -23.89
N MET A 94 -8.87 16.67 -25.14
CA MET A 94 -7.45 17.00 -25.36
C MET A 94 -7.08 18.39 -24.82
N ASP A 95 -8.02 19.33 -24.85
CA ASP A 95 -7.83 20.69 -24.33
C ASP A 95 -7.85 20.77 -22.80
N TYR A 96 -8.42 19.76 -22.12
CA TYR A 96 -8.61 19.73 -20.66
C TYR A 96 -8.18 18.39 -20.07
N GLN A 97 -6.90 18.04 -20.20
CA GLN A 97 -6.37 16.79 -19.64
C GLN A 97 -6.31 16.85 -18.12
N GLY A 98 -6.81 15.82 -17.45
CA GLY A 98 -7.09 15.76 -16.01
C GLY A 98 -8.57 16.07 -15.71
N MET A 99 -9.46 16.15 -16.74
CA MET A 99 -10.88 16.48 -16.58
C MET A 99 -11.63 15.45 -15.72
N ALA A 100 -11.43 14.16 -15.97
CA ALA A 100 -12.10 13.10 -15.20
C ALA A 100 -11.74 13.18 -13.71
N HIS A 101 -10.47 13.42 -13.39
CA HIS A 101 -10.00 13.60 -12.02
C HIS A 101 -10.51 14.92 -11.41
N TYR A 102 -10.52 15.98 -12.17
CA TYR A 102 -11.10 17.25 -11.73
C TYR A 102 -12.62 17.13 -11.45
N LEU A 103 -13.37 16.44 -12.31
CA LEU A 103 -14.80 16.17 -12.08
C LEU A 103 -14.99 15.30 -10.82
N GLU A 104 -14.13 14.33 -10.57
CA GLU A 104 -14.14 13.55 -9.31
C GLU A 104 -14.18 14.48 -8.10
N HIS A 105 -13.30 15.50 -8.03
CA HIS A 105 -13.28 16.50 -6.96
C HIS A 105 -14.57 17.31 -6.91
N MET A 106 -15.05 17.79 -8.06
CA MET A 106 -16.22 18.65 -8.15
C MET A 106 -17.51 17.99 -7.68
N LEU A 107 -17.64 16.66 -7.75
CA LEU A 107 -18.83 15.94 -7.28
C LEU A 107 -19.01 16.01 -5.76
N PHE A 108 -17.94 16.24 -5.01
CA PHE A 108 -18.03 16.43 -3.55
C PHE A 108 -18.46 17.85 -3.13
N MET A 109 -18.53 18.80 -4.09
CA MET A 109 -18.78 20.22 -3.82
C MET A 109 -20.27 20.60 -3.73
N GLY A 110 -21.15 19.65 -3.42
CA GLY A 110 -22.56 19.85 -3.20
C GLY A 110 -23.45 19.35 -4.34
N THR A 111 -24.70 19.09 -3.99
CA THR A 111 -25.76 18.61 -4.89
C THR A 111 -27.02 19.45 -4.71
N GLU A 112 -28.01 19.36 -5.60
CA GLU A 112 -29.27 20.07 -5.45
C GLU A 112 -30.00 19.73 -4.15
N ALA A 113 -29.91 18.46 -3.70
CA ALA A 113 -30.54 18.02 -2.45
C ALA A 113 -29.75 18.43 -1.20
N PHE A 114 -28.42 18.54 -1.32
CA PHE A 114 -27.50 18.89 -0.24
C PHE A 114 -26.52 19.97 -0.75
N PRO A 115 -26.99 21.25 -0.82
CA PRO A 115 -26.22 22.31 -1.49
C PRO A 115 -25.01 22.80 -0.69
N GLU A 116 -24.93 22.53 0.60
CA GLU A 116 -23.78 22.91 1.43
C GLU A 116 -22.58 22.05 1.10
N VAL A 117 -21.46 22.66 0.78
CA VAL A 117 -20.23 21.99 0.32
C VAL A 117 -19.75 20.90 1.28
N ASP A 118 -19.83 21.17 2.57
CA ASP A 118 -19.36 20.23 3.60
C ASP A 118 -20.44 19.26 4.10
N ALA A 119 -21.66 19.30 3.55
CA ALA A 119 -22.79 18.51 4.05
C ALA A 119 -22.51 17.01 4.06
N TYR A 120 -21.90 16.49 2.99
CA TYR A 120 -21.51 15.08 2.92
C TYR A 120 -20.35 14.77 3.86
N MET A 121 -19.33 15.61 3.86
CA MET A 121 -18.12 15.42 4.68
C MET A 121 -18.44 15.44 6.17
N ASN A 122 -19.24 16.40 6.61
CA ASN A 122 -19.68 16.54 7.99
C ASN A 122 -20.54 15.33 8.42
N PHE A 123 -21.50 14.92 7.58
CA PHE A 123 -22.33 13.77 7.87
C PHE A 123 -21.51 12.49 8.04
N MET A 124 -20.53 12.25 7.15
CA MET A 124 -19.63 11.11 7.24
C MET A 124 -18.81 11.13 8.53
N SER A 125 -18.22 12.28 8.84
CA SER A 125 -17.38 12.47 10.04
C SER A 125 -18.16 12.28 11.34
N GLU A 126 -19.35 12.90 11.46
CA GLU A 126 -20.23 12.81 12.63
C GLU A 126 -20.72 11.38 12.89
N ASN A 127 -20.73 10.55 11.87
CA ASN A 127 -21.21 9.18 11.94
C ASN A 127 -20.09 8.11 11.82
N GLY A 128 -18.84 8.50 12.06
CA GLY A 128 -17.70 7.58 12.02
C GLY A 128 -17.45 6.94 10.65
N GLY A 129 -17.82 7.65 9.58
CA GLY A 129 -17.66 7.20 8.21
C GLY A 129 -16.28 7.54 7.64
N SER A 130 -15.88 6.74 6.66
CA SER A 130 -14.72 6.98 5.79
C SER A 130 -15.20 7.10 4.35
N ARG A 131 -14.52 7.89 3.54
CA ARG A 131 -14.83 8.07 2.12
C ARG A 131 -13.57 8.22 1.30
N ASN A 132 -13.63 7.88 0.04
CA ASN A 132 -12.60 8.15 -0.95
C ASN A 132 -13.18 8.11 -2.35
N ALA A 133 -12.40 8.56 -3.31
CA ALA A 133 -12.60 8.31 -4.73
C ALA A 133 -11.23 8.18 -5.40
N TYR A 134 -11.19 7.64 -6.60
CA TYR A 134 -10.01 7.67 -7.46
C TYR A 134 -10.41 7.62 -8.92
N THR A 135 -9.59 8.25 -9.75
CA THR A 135 -9.69 8.22 -11.20
C THR A 135 -8.45 7.52 -11.78
N TRP A 136 -8.68 6.57 -12.67
CA TRP A 136 -7.63 5.90 -13.43
C TRP A 136 -7.84 6.11 -14.94
N LEU A 137 -7.17 5.34 -15.78
CA LEU A 137 -7.19 5.54 -17.23
C LEU A 137 -8.60 5.40 -17.83
N ASP A 138 -9.41 4.47 -17.34
CA ASP A 138 -10.70 4.07 -17.90
C ASP A 138 -11.85 4.03 -16.89
N ILE A 139 -11.58 4.30 -15.62
CA ILE A 139 -12.55 4.23 -14.52
C ILE A 139 -12.42 5.43 -13.58
N THR A 140 -13.58 5.86 -13.05
CA THR A 140 -13.66 6.70 -11.85
C THR A 140 -14.51 5.97 -10.82
N ASN A 141 -13.99 5.78 -9.60
CA ASN A 141 -14.63 4.98 -8.57
C ASN A 141 -14.78 5.79 -7.27
N TYR A 142 -15.97 5.81 -6.72
CA TYR A 142 -16.36 6.51 -5.49
C TYR A 142 -16.77 5.51 -4.44
N MET A 143 -16.34 5.67 -3.18
CA MET A 143 -16.67 4.72 -2.14
C MET A 143 -16.79 5.37 -0.76
N PHE A 144 -17.58 4.73 0.11
CA PHE A 144 -17.67 5.09 1.51
C PHE A 144 -17.96 3.88 2.40
N GLU A 145 -17.62 3.98 3.68
CA GLU A 145 -18.13 3.16 4.77
C GLU A 145 -18.65 4.04 5.90
N ILE A 146 -19.67 3.59 6.63
CA ILE A 146 -20.28 4.34 7.73
C ILE A 146 -20.99 3.38 8.70
N LYS A 147 -21.19 3.78 9.96
CA LYS A 147 -21.99 2.98 10.90
C LYS A 147 -23.37 2.61 10.33
N ASN A 148 -23.85 1.39 10.60
CA ASN A 148 -25.07 0.82 10.04
C ASN A 148 -26.30 1.73 10.20
N SER A 149 -26.42 2.43 11.35
CA SER A 149 -27.55 3.33 11.63
C SER A 149 -27.58 4.59 10.74
N ALA A 150 -26.47 5.00 10.16
CA ALA A 150 -26.35 6.19 9.30
C ALA A 150 -26.28 5.83 7.80
N TYR A 151 -26.33 4.56 7.45
CA TYR A 151 -26.10 4.08 6.08
C TYR A 151 -27.07 4.67 5.06
N GLU A 152 -28.36 4.71 5.37
CA GLU A 152 -29.36 5.30 4.47
C GLU A 152 -29.12 6.79 4.21
N GLY A 153 -28.77 7.55 5.26
CA GLY A 153 -28.44 8.98 5.12
C GLY A 153 -27.17 9.21 4.29
N ALA A 154 -26.21 8.27 4.33
CA ALA A 154 -25.02 8.32 3.48
C ALA A 154 -25.35 7.97 2.03
N LEU A 155 -26.14 6.91 1.79
CA LEU A 155 -26.62 6.52 0.45
C LEU A 155 -27.39 7.64 -0.24
N ASP A 156 -28.24 8.35 0.53
CA ASP A 156 -29.01 9.48 0.01
C ASP A 156 -28.08 10.58 -0.53
N ARG A 157 -27.12 11.03 0.26
CA ARG A 157 -26.14 12.05 -0.15
C ARG A 157 -25.25 11.57 -1.30
N PHE A 158 -24.74 10.35 -1.19
CA PHE A 158 -23.83 9.75 -2.16
C PHE A 158 -24.50 9.59 -3.54
N SER A 159 -25.73 9.10 -3.58
CA SER A 159 -26.44 8.89 -4.85
C SER A 159 -26.71 10.20 -5.60
N HIS A 160 -26.84 11.33 -4.89
CA HIS A 160 -27.07 12.63 -5.51
C HIS A 160 -25.84 13.18 -6.28
N PHE A 161 -24.64 12.69 -6.03
CA PHE A 161 -23.46 13.00 -6.86
C PHE A 161 -23.67 12.61 -8.32
N PHE A 162 -24.44 11.56 -8.56
CA PHE A 162 -24.67 10.99 -9.89
C PHE A 162 -26.03 11.41 -10.49
N LYS A 163 -26.88 12.10 -9.71
CA LYS A 163 -28.19 12.59 -10.14
C LYS A 163 -28.15 14.07 -10.50
N THR A 164 -27.79 14.90 -9.55
CA THR A 164 -27.91 16.36 -9.62
C THR A 164 -26.78 17.08 -8.89
N PRO A 165 -25.50 16.83 -9.28
CA PRO A 165 -24.40 17.61 -8.72
C PRO A 165 -24.54 19.09 -9.13
N LEU A 166 -24.18 20.01 -8.24
CA LEU A 166 -24.26 21.44 -8.54
C LEU A 166 -23.20 21.88 -9.54
N LEU A 167 -22.00 21.29 -9.49
CA LEU A 167 -20.83 21.70 -10.27
C LEU A 167 -20.65 23.23 -10.24
N ASP A 168 -20.78 23.81 -9.02
CA ASP A 168 -20.88 25.23 -8.83
C ASP A 168 -19.61 25.96 -9.27
N PRO A 169 -19.71 27.00 -10.15
CA PRO A 169 -18.57 27.79 -10.60
C PRO A 169 -17.76 28.45 -9.48
N GLU A 170 -18.32 28.65 -8.30
CA GLU A 170 -17.63 29.24 -7.14
C GLU A 170 -16.45 28.38 -6.67
N TYR A 171 -16.55 27.06 -6.83
CA TYR A 171 -15.53 26.12 -6.35
C TYR A 171 -14.50 25.70 -7.41
N ILE A 172 -14.63 26.16 -8.66
CA ILE A 172 -13.73 25.79 -9.76
C ILE A 172 -12.28 26.07 -9.44
N GLU A 173 -11.97 27.31 -9.06
CA GLU A 173 -10.59 27.71 -8.78
C GLU A 173 -10.03 26.98 -7.54
N LYS A 174 -10.89 26.72 -6.55
CA LYS A 174 -10.52 25.98 -5.34
C LYS A 174 -10.10 24.54 -5.69
N GLU A 175 -10.93 23.82 -6.41
CA GLU A 175 -10.66 22.42 -6.74
C GLU A 175 -9.57 22.28 -7.81
N LYS A 176 -9.46 23.21 -8.75
CA LYS A 176 -8.32 23.28 -9.66
C LYS A 176 -6.99 23.45 -8.92
N ASN A 177 -6.96 24.27 -7.85
CA ASN A 177 -5.79 24.40 -7.00
C ASN A 177 -5.51 23.13 -6.18
N ALA A 178 -6.54 22.42 -5.73
CA ALA A 178 -6.39 21.13 -5.05
C ALA A 178 -5.75 20.08 -5.97
N VAL A 179 -6.25 19.94 -7.20
CA VAL A 179 -5.68 19.05 -8.23
C VAL A 179 -4.21 19.45 -8.55
N ASN A 180 -3.94 20.75 -8.65
CA ASN A 180 -2.58 21.23 -8.87
C ASN A 180 -1.64 20.92 -7.69
N ALA A 181 -2.11 21.00 -6.46
CA ALA A 181 -1.32 20.62 -5.29
C ALA A 181 -1.00 19.11 -5.31
N GLU A 182 -1.95 18.27 -5.74
CA GLU A 182 -1.70 16.85 -5.93
C GLU A 182 -0.66 16.56 -7.01
N TRP A 183 -0.75 17.25 -8.15
CA TRP A 183 0.27 17.15 -9.19
C TRP A 183 1.64 17.59 -8.66
N SER A 184 1.72 18.72 -7.95
CA SER A 184 2.98 19.21 -7.36
C SER A 184 3.65 18.17 -6.48
N MET A 185 2.91 17.43 -5.67
CA MET A 185 3.46 16.34 -4.85
C MET A 185 4.02 15.18 -5.68
N ARG A 186 3.42 14.90 -6.84
CA ARG A 186 3.77 13.72 -7.65
C ARG A 186 4.77 14.04 -8.77
N ARG A 187 4.98 15.32 -9.11
CA ARG A 187 5.86 15.70 -10.23
C ARG A 187 7.32 15.35 -10.02
N GLU A 188 7.76 15.20 -8.75
CA GLU A 188 9.12 14.80 -8.37
C GLU A 188 9.26 13.29 -8.16
N MET A 189 8.25 12.50 -8.52
CA MET A 189 8.31 11.04 -8.41
C MET A 189 8.68 10.42 -9.76
N ASP A 190 9.81 9.75 -9.83
CA ASP A 190 10.33 9.11 -11.06
C ASP A 190 9.32 8.18 -11.72
N TYR A 191 8.54 7.44 -10.94
CA TYR A 191 7.49 6.55 -11.44
C TYR A 191 6.49 7.29 -12.36
N PHE A 192 5.98 8.45 -11.95
CA PHE A 192 5.02 9.20 -12.77
C PHE A 192 5.67 9.79 -14.01
N GLY A 193 6.95 10.22 -13.91
CA GLY A 193 7.73 10.68 -15.03
C GLY A 193 7.91 9.59 -16.09
N MET A 194 8.41 8.42 -15.68
CA MET A 194 8.59 7.26 -16.57
C MET A 194 7.27 6.79 -17.17
N PHE A 195 6.20 6.72 -16.36
CA PHE A 195 4.88 6.31 -16.82
C PHE A 195 4.30 7.26 -17.88
N LYS A 196 4.49 8.59 -17.72
CA LYS A 196 4.09 9.57 -18.73
C LYS A 196 4.97 9.49 -19.97
N LEU A 197 6.28 9.35 -19.81
CA LEU A 197 7.20 9.24 -20.94
C LEU A 197 6.90 8.01 -21.80
N GLY A 198 6.69 6.85 -21.20
CA GLY A 198 6.35 5.62 -21.95
C GLY A 198 5.09 5.78 -22.78
N ARG A 199 4.05 6.43 -22.22
CA ARG A 199 2.82 6.71 -22.96
C ARG A 199 2.96 7.80 -24.02
N SER A 200 3.95 8.69 -23.92
CA SER A 200 4.19 9.70 -24.95
C SER A 200 4.61 9.09 -26.30
N PHE A 201 5.15 7.89 -26.31
CA PHE A 201 5.50 7.17 -27.54
C PHE A 201 4.27 6.63 -28.30
N LEU A 202 3.09 6.64 -27.68
CA LEU A 202 1.84 6.15 -28.29
C LEU A 202 1.20 7.18 -29.27
N GLY A 203 1.84 8.33 -29.50
CA GLY A 203 1.34 9.37 -30.39
C GLY A 203 -0.02 9.93 -29.93
N ASP A 204 -1.00 9.95 -30.83
CA ASP A 204 -2.34 10.49 -30.56
C ASP A 204 -3.27 9.52 -29.80
N HIS A 205 -2.78 8.35 -29.41
CA HIS A 205 -3.58 7.36 -28.71
C HIS A 205 -4.12 7.90 -27.37
N ALA A 206 -5.34 7.51 -27.04
CA ALA A 206 -6.05 7.97 -25.83
C ALA A 206 -5.25 7.82 -24.54
N ALA A 207 -4.45 6.75 -24.41
CA ALA A 207 -3.62 6.50 -23.24
C ALA A 207 -2.48 7.53 -23.04
N ASN A 208 -2.15 8.33 -24.05
CA ASN A 208 -1.08 9.35 -23.93
C ASN A 208 -1.51 10.62 -23.18
N ARG A 209 -2.72 10.72 -22.63
CA ARG A 209 -3.18 11.90 -21.90
C ARG A 209 -2.41 12.11 -20.58
N PHE A 210 -2.40 13.37 -20.10
CA PHE A 210 -1.82 13.73 -18.81
C PHE A 210 -2.75 13.28 -17.68
N LEU A 211 -2.22 12.56 -16.68
CA LEU A 211 -3.02 11.81 -15.72
C LEU A 211 -3.76 12.67 -14.69
N ILE A 212 -3.05 13.61 -14.07
CA ILE A 212 -3.52 14.23 -12.83
C ILE A 212 -4.32 15.50 -13.13
N GLY A 213 -3.84 16.30 -14.06
CA GLY A 213 -4.28 17.68 -14.25
C GLY A 213 -3.45 18.66 -13.42
N ASN A 214 -3.35 19.90 -13.88
CA ASN A 214 -2.72 21.01 -13.18
C ASN A 214 -3.30 22.35 -13.65
N LEU A 215 -2.78 23.46 -13.14
CA LEU A 215 -3.27 24.81 -13.51
C LEU A 215 -3.13 25.11 -15.01
N GLU A 216 -2.15 24.52 -15.71
CA GLU A 216 -1.96 24.70 -17.15
C GLU A 216 -2.96 23.87 -17.96
N SER A 217 -3.05 22.57 -17.69
CA SER A 217 -3.95 21.68 -18.44
C SER A 217 -5.43 21.98 -18.20
N LEU A 218 -5.80 22.46 -17.01
CA LEU A 218 -7.16 22.82 -16.60
C LEU A 218 -7.45 24.33 -16.71
N ALA A 219 -6.58 25.12 -17.37
CA ALA A 219 -6.86 26.51 -17.64
C ALA A 219 -7.98 26.68 -18.67
N ASP A 220 -8.77 27.76 -18.57
CA ASP A 220 -9.73 28.14 -19.60
C ASP A 220 -9.08 28.26 -20.98
N LYS A 221 -9.79 27.81 -22.01
CA LYS A 221 -9.31 27.85 -23.40
C LYS A 221 -10.09 28.88 -24.22
N PRO A 222 -9.54 29.41 -25.33
CA PRO A 222 -10.25 30.34 -26.18
C PRO A 222 -11.60 29.78 -26.64
N GLY A 223 -12.69 30.37 -26.12
CA GLY A 223 -14.06 30.00 -26.48
C GLY A 223 -14.66 28.83 -25.67
N SER A 224 -13.95 28.32 -24.66
CA SER A 224 -14.44 27.27 -23.75
C SER A 224 -13.95 27.54 -22.33
N SER A 225 -14.83 27.54 -21.34
CA SER A 225 -14.42 27.57 -19.92
C SER A 225 -14.27 26.15 -19.37
N LEU A 226 -13.42 26.00 -18.34
CA LEU A 226 -13.30 24.72 -17.61
C LEU A 226 -14.66 24.25 -17.10
N HIS A 227 -15.46 25.18 -16.54
CA HIS A 227 -16.80 24.87 -16.06
C HIS A 227 -17.71 24.28 -17.15
N SER A 228 -17.80 24.92 -18.32
CA SER A 228 -18.65 24.40 -19.40
C SER A 228 -18.17 23.01 -19.90
N ALA A 229 -16.85 22.81 -19.96
CA ALA A 229 -16.28 21.52 -20.33
C ALA A 229 -16.55 20.43 -19.26
N THR A 230 -16.53 20.79 -17.98
CA THR A 230 -16.85 19.87 -16.87
C THR A 230 -18.32 19.43 -16.92
N VAL A 231 -19.25 20.37 -17.11
CA VAL A 231 -20.67 20.06 -17.26
C VAL A 231 -20.89 19.17 -18.49
N GLU A 232 -20.26 19.50 -19.62
CA GLU A 232 -20.37 18.69 -20.86
C GLU A 232 -19.80 17.27 -20.63
N PHE A 233 -18.69 17.12 -19.91
CA PHE A 233 -18.09 15.82 -19.61
C PHE A 233 -19.01 14.99 -18.71
N PHE A 234 -19.57 15.57 -17.66
CA PHE A 234 -20.56 14.93 -16.80
C PHE A 234 -21.79 14.50 -17.59
N ASP A 235 -22.34 15.40 -18.41
CA ASP A 235 -23.52 15.11 -19.22
C ASP A 235 -23.29 14.03 -20.26
N LYS A 236 -22.09 13.95 -20.80
CA LYS A 236 -21.73 12.97 -21.79
C LYS A 236 -21.51 11.57 -21.23
N TYR A 237 -20.89 11.45 -20.06
CA TYR A 237 -20.40 10.17 -19.58
C TYR A 237 -21.09 9.64 -18.32
N TYR A 238 -21.63 10.51 -17.43
CA TYR A 238 -22.25 10.03 -16.21
C TYR A 238 -23.67 9.55 -16.48
N SER A 239 -23.81 8.25 -16.76
CA SER A 239 -25.05 7.59 -17.17
C SER A 239 -25.18 6.23 -16.50
N GLY A 240 -26.39 5.91 -16.02
CA GLY A 240 -26.63 4.68 -15.27
C GLY A 240 -26.20 3.41 -15.99
N ASN A 241 -26.30 3.34 -17.31
CA ASN A 241 -25.95 2.15 -18.08
C ASN A 241 -24.46 1.80 -18.11
N ILE A 242 -23.56 2.69 -17.72
CA ILE A 242 -22.10 2.44 -17.58
C ILE A 242 -21.64 2.53 -16.12
N MET A 243 -22.57 2.49 -15.18
CA MET A 243 -22.27 2.53 -13.75
C MET A 243 -22.48 1.16 -13.11
N LYS A 244 -21.62 0.82 -12.17
CA LYS A 244 -21.69 -0.39 -11.35
C LYS A 244 -21.70 -0.01 -9.88
N VAL A 245 -22.56 -0.65 -9.07
CA VAL A 245 -22.70 -0.39 -7.65
C VAL A 245 -22.43 -1.67 -6.87
N ALA A 246 -21.59 -1.59 -5.86
CA ALA A 246 -21.40 -2.63 -4.86
C ALA A 246 -21.80 -2.13 -3.48
N MET A 247 -22.54 -2.93 -2.71
CA MET A 247 -23.04 -2.59 -1.38
C MET A 247 -22.76 -3.74 -0.41
N VAL A 248 -22.25 -3.43 0.79
CA VAL A 248 -22.08 -4.38 1.91
C VAL A 248 -22.81 -3.83 3.13
N SER A 249 -23.63 -4.63 3.79
CA SER A 249 -24.39 -4.20 4.97
C SER A 249 -24.73 -5.37 5.88
N ASP A 250 -25.12 -5.08 7.14
CA ASP A 250 -25.74 -5.99 8.11
C ASP A 250 -27.19 -6.37 7.76
N ARG A 251 -27.80 -5.68 6.81
CA ARG A 251 -29.18 -5.89 6.34
C ARG A 251 -29.27 -7.13 5.47
N ASP A 252 -30.43 -7.76 5.47
CA ASP A 252 -30.73 -8.84 4.53
C ASP A 252 -30.78 -8.31 3.06
N LEU A 253 -30.68 -9.24 2.11
CA LEU A 253 -30.62 -8.90 0.68
C LEU A 253 -31.88 -8.20 0.17
N ASP A 254 -33.07 -8.47 0.74
CA ASP A 254 -34.33 -7.82 0.32
C ASP A 254 -34.36 -6.36 0.77
N GLN A 255 -33.90 -6.08 1.98
CA GLN A 255 -33.75 -4.72 2.49
C GLN A 255 -32.68 -3.95 1.66
N MET A 256 -31.55 -4.58 1.37
CA MET A 256 -30.51 -3.96 0.56
C MET A 256 -30.97 -3.69 -0.87
N GLU A 257 -31.73 -4.60 -1.48
CA GLU A 257 -32.33 -4.37 -2.81
C GLU A 257 -33.29 -3.17 -2.79
N ALA A 258 -34.11 -3.06 -1.74
CA ALA A 258 -35.00 -1.91 -1.58
C ALA A 258 -34.21 -0.60 -1.50
N LEU A 259 -33.09 -0.55 -0.77
CA LEU A 259 -32.21 0.61 -0.69
C LEU A 259 -31.54 0.91 -2.04
N ALA A 260 -31.04 -0.10 -2.73
CA ALA A 260 -30.43 0.09 -4.05
C ALA A 260 -31.44 0.70 -5.04
N ARG A 261 -32.68 0.19 -5.06
CA ARG A 261 -33.75 0.71 -5.90
C ARG A 261 -34.17 2.13 -5.47
N GLN A 262 -34.22 2.40 -4.18
CA GLN A 262 -34.61 3.73 -3.65
C GLN A 262 -33.60 4.81 -4.03
N TYR A 263 -32.30 4.52 -3.89
CA TYR A 263 -31.28 5.54 -4.01
C TYR A 263 -30.64 5.62 -5.40
N PHE A 264 -30.60 4.54 -6.17
CA PHE A 264 -29.92 4.53 -7.46
C PHE A 264 -30.82 4.41 -8.69
N ALA A 265 -32.09 4.04 -8.55
CA ALA A 265 -32.97 3.87 -9.73
C ALA A 265 -33.26 5.17 -10.48
N ASP A 266 -33.16 6.33 -9.81
CA ASP A 266 -33.39 7.65 -10.38
C ASP A 266 -32.14 8.30 -10.98
N VAL A 267 -30.99 7.62 -10.93
CA VAL A 267 -29.80 8.09 -11.66
C VAL A 267 -30.11 8.08 -13.16
N PRO A 268 -29.87 9.20 -13.89
CA PRO A 268 -30.24 9.29 -15.29
C PRO A 268 -29.55 8.22 -16.14
N ASN A 269 -30.33 7.52 -16.94
CA ASN A 269 -29.81 6.73 -18.06
C ASN A 269 -29.88 7.59 -19.32
N LYS A 270 -28.72 8.00 -19.84
CA LYS A 270 -28.58 8.82 -21.04
C LYS A 270 -28.31 7.95 -22.29
N GLU A 271 -28.39 6.62 -22.14
CA GLU A 271 -28.11 5.63 -23.21
C GLU A 271 -26.73 5.86 -23.85
N VAL A 272 -25.73 6.15 -23.01
CA VAL A 272 -24.35 6.37 -23.46
C VAL A 272 -23.81 5.07 -24.00
N ALA A 273 -23.19 5.12 -25.19
CA ALA A 273 -22.39 3.98 -25.66
C ALA A 273 -21.23 3.75 -24.69
N GLU A 274 -20.94 2.49 -24.40
CA GLU A 274 -19.80 2.14 -23.56
C GLU A 274 -18.53 2.81 -24.10
N PRO A 275 -17.81 3.59 -23.29
CA PRO A 275 -16.61 4.27 -23.73
C PRO A 275 -15.51 3.25 -24.06
N VAL A 276 -15.14 3.16 -25.34
CA VAL A 276 -14.14 2.23 -25.86
C VAL A 276 -13.04 3.02 -26.55
N VAL A 277 -11.79 2.69 -26.25
CA VAL A 277 -10.63 3.22 -26.98
C VAL A 277 -10.52 2.50 -28.32
N THR A 278 -10.57 3.26 -29.41
CA THR A 278 -10.50 2.74 -30.78
C THR A 278 -9.26 3.21 -31.54
N ASP A 279 -8.47 4.08 -30.93
CA ASP A 279 -7.26 4.62 -31.52
C ASP A 279 -6.26 3.50 -31.80
N GLN A 280 -5.58 3.57 -32.93
CA GLN A 280 -4.58 2.57 -33.31
C GLN A 280 -3.19 3.08 -32.98
N ILE A 281 -2.36 2.23 -32.40
CA ILE A 281 -0.94 2.53 -32.14
C ILE A 281 -0.15 2.19 -33.42
N ASP A 282 0.61 3.16 -33.91
CA ASP A 282 1.64 2.90 -34.91
C ASP A 282 2.84 2.23 -34.23
N MET A 283 2.94 0.90 -34.36
CA MET A 283 4.01 0.13 -33.69
C MET A 283 5.41 0.55 -34.11
N VAL A 284 5.58 1.05 -35.35
CA VAL A 284 6.91 1.52 -35.81
C VAL A 284 7.35 2.79 -35.07
N GLU A 285 6.37 3.66 -34.78
CA GLU A 285 6.64 4.90 -34.04
C GLU A 285 6.63 4.68 -32.51
N ALA A 286 5.85 3.70 -32.02
CA ALA A 286 5.67 3.50 -30.57
C ALA A 286 6.74 2.58 -29.95
N ALA A 287 7.35 1.67 -30.70
CA ALA A 287 8.29 0.67 -30.21
C ALA A 287 9.66 0.77 -30.89
N GLY A 288 10.56 -0.14 -30.56
CA GLY A 288 11.92 -0.18 -31.11
C GLY A 288 12.85 0.92 -30.57
N LYS A 289 12.60 1.39 -29.33
CA LYS A 289 13.32 2.49 -28.70
C LYS A 289 14.22 1.99 -27.56
N LEU A 290 15.40 2.60 -27.48
CA LEU A 290 16.22 2.61 -26.28
C LEU A 290 16.04 3.96 -25.58
N VAL A 291 15.51 3.94 -24.39
CA VAL A 291 15.25 5.12 -23.57
C VAL A 291 16.28 5.20 -22.47
N HIS A 292 17.02 6.29 -22.43
CA HIS A 292 17.91 6.66 -21.33
C HIS A 292 17.17 7.60 -20.40
N TYR A 293 16.97 7.23 -19.15
CA TYR A 293 16.26 8.03 -18.17
C TYR A 293 17.16 8.36 -16.98
N VAL A 294 17.24 9.64 -16.63
CA VAL A 294 17.97 10.14 -15.45
C VAL A 294 16.97 10.43 -14.35
N PRO A 295 16.84 9.57 -13.34
CA PRO A 295 15.88 9.72 -12.25
C PRO A 295 16.34 10.76 -11.22
N LEU A 296 15.41 11.20 -10.36
CA LEU A 296 15.69 12.00 -9.16
C LEU A 296 16.31 11.15 -8.05
N GLU A 297 15.84 9.94 -7.88
CA GLU A 297 16.42 8.96 -6.96
C GLU A 297 17.65 8.28 -7.59
N ASP A 298 18.57 7.78 -6.75
CA ASP A 298 19.68 6.96 -7.25
C ASP A 298 19.16 5.53 -7.51
N GLN A 299 18.71 5.31 -8.73
CA GLN A 299 18.21 4.01 -9.21
C GLN A 299 19.16 3.47 -10.28
N ARG A 300 19.24 2.15 -10.35
CA ARG A 300 19.93 1.43 -11.43
C ARG A 300 18.99 0.34 -11.93
N MET A 301 18.26 0.63 -13.00
CA MET A 301 17.19 -0.25 -13.46
C MET A 301 17.30 -0.45 -14.99
N LEU A 302 16.98 -1.67 -15.39
CA LEU A 302 16.66 -2.03 -16.76
C LEU A 302 15.18 -2.40 -16.83
N GLN A 303 14.44 -1.76 -17.74
CA GLN A 303 13.05 -2.14 -18.01
C GLN A 303 12.88 -2.49 -19.49
N MET A 304 12.11 -3.54 -19.75
CA MET A 304 11.78 -4.03 -21.09
C MET A 304 10.25 -4.05 -21.21
N ASP A 305 9.68 -3.14 -22.01
CA ASP A 305 8.24 -3.00 -22.19
C ASP A 305 7.82 -3.47 -23.56
N PHE A 306 7.01 -4.51 -23.62
CA PHE A 306 6.39 -4.99 -24.84
C PHE A 306 4.96 -4.48 -24.93
N LEU A 307 4.60 -3.93 -26.08
CA LEU A 307 3.21 -3.63 -26.45
C LEU A 307 2.55 -4.89 -26.98
N ILE A 308 1.45 -5.31 -26.36
CA ILE A 308 0.68 -6.48 -26.79
C ILE A 308 -0.75 -6.06 -27.17
N ASP A 309 -1.40 -6.86 -28.00
CA ASP A 309 -2.82 -6.68 -28.29
C ASP A 309 -3.64 -7.01 -27.04
N ALA A 310 -4.75 -6.30 -26.81
CA ALA A 310 -5.61 -6.58 -25.66
C ALA A 310 -6.18 -8.01 -25.73
N ASN A 311 -6.21 -8.69 -24.58
CA ASN A 311 -6.70 -10.07 -24.44
C ASN A 311 -7.28 -10.36 -23.04
N ASP A 312 -7.93 -9.39 -22.46
CA ASP A 312 -8.59 -9.42 -21.17
C ASP A 312 -9.78 -10.38 -21.11
N ASP A 313 -10.42 -10.63 -22.25
CA ASP A 313 -11.45 -11.66 -22.44
C ASP A 313 -10.94 -13.07 -22.08
N GLN A 314 -9.62 -13.28 -22.12
CA GLN A 314 -8.95 -14.54 -21.75
C GLN A 314 -8.69 -14.73 -20.25
N PHE A 315 -9.40 -13.98 -19.38
CA PHE A 315 -9.21 -14.05 -17.92
C PHE A 315 -9.41 -15.46 -17.33
N ARG A 316 -10.06 -16.39 -18.05
CA ARG A 316 -10.27 -17.77 -17.61
C ARG A 316 -9.05 -18.67 -17.79
N VAL A 317 -8.24 -18.42 -18.80
CA VAL A 317 -7.03 -19.21 -19.13
C VAL A 317 -5.75 -18.47 -18.83
N LYS A 318 -5.81 -17.16 -18.57
CA LYS A 318 -4.74 -16.30 -18.04
C LYS A 318 -3.39 -16.43 -18.73
N PRO A 319 -3.29 -16.34 -20.07
CA PRO A 319 -2.02 -16.56 -20.75
C PRO A 319 -0.93 -15.58 -20.31
N ASN A 320 -1.29 -14.32 -20.07
CA ASN A 320 -0.36 -13.28 -19.65
C ASN A 320 0.21 -13.56 -18.25
N GLN A 321 -0.66 -13.92 -17.30
CA GLN A 321 -0.24 -14.24 -15.93
C GLN A 321 0.57 -15.54 -15.89
N TYR A 322 0.22 -16.52 -16.71
CA TYR A 322 0.97 -17.76 -16.81
C TYR A 322 2.38 -17.54 -17.36
N LEU A 323 2.52 -16.71 -18.40
CA LEU A 323 3.83 -16.30 -18.91
C LEU A 323 4.63 -15.47 -17.91
N ALA A 324 3.97 -14.50 -17.24
CA ALA A 324 4.62 -13.70 -16.21
C ALA A 324 5.10 -14.56 -15.03
N TYR A 325 4.35 -15.59 -14.67
CA TYR A 325 4.75 -16.57 -13.65
C TYR A 325 6.02 -17.32 -14.02
N ILE A 326 6.18 -17.73 -15.28
CA ILE A 326 7.36 -18.46 -15.76
C ILE A 326 8.55 -17.50 -15.93
N LEU A 327 8.36 -16.37 -16.63
CA LEU A 327 9.45 -15.43 -16.94
C LEU A 327 9.95 -14.68 -15.72
N GLY A 328 9.08 -14.41 -14.76
CA GLY A 328 9.41 -13.75 -13.49
C GLY A 328 9.84 -14.70 -12.37
N SER A 329 9.90 -15.99 -12.63
CA SER A 329 10.29 -16.97 -11.63
C SER A 329 11.73 -16.75 -11.16
N GLU A 330 11.94 -16.79 -9.84
CA GLU A 330 13.28 -16.75 -9.21
C GLU A 330 13.82 -18.16 -8.87
N MET A 331 13.18 -19.20 -9.39
CA MET A 331 13.62 -20.57 -9.27
C MET A 331 14.89 -20.84 -10.11
N PRO A 332 15.68 -21.88 -9.81
CA PRO A 332 16.85 -22.23 -10.61
C PRO A 332 16.55 -22.33 -12.12
N ASN A 333 17.53 -22.03 -12.93
CA ASN A 333 17.53 -22.01 -14.41
C ASN A 333 16.82 -20.79 -15.05
N THR A 334 16.43 -19.80 -14.28
CA THR A 334 15.76 -18.59 -14.79
C THR A 334 16.72 -17.41 -14.91
N PRO A 335 16.38 -16.38 -15.69
CA PRO A 335 17.16 -15.14 -15.74
C PRO A 335 17.34 -14.51 -14.37
N ALA A 336 16.29 -14.45 -13.55
CA ALA A 336 16.35 -13.86 -12.21
C ALA A 336 17.41 -14.54 -11.33
N ALA A 337 17.38 -15.87 -11.23
CA ALA A 337 18.36 -16.63 -10.47
C ALA A 337 19.79 -16.44 -11.05
N ARG A 338 19.92 -16.52 -12.38
CA ARG A 338 21.23 -16.43 -13.03
C ARG A 338 21.88 -15.06 -12.91
N LEU A 339 21.10 -13.97 -13.06
CA LEU A 339 21.60 -12.61 -12.92
C LEU A 339 22.05 -12.31 -11.49
N LYS A 340 21.37 -12.87 -10.49
CA LYS A 340 21.81 -12.80 -9.08
C LYS A 340 23.12 -13.55 -8.85
N GLU A 341 23.25 -14.77 -9.37
CA GLU A 341 24.51 -15.55 -9.30
C GLU A 341 25.69 -14.84 -9.96
N LEU A 342 25.45 -14.09 -11.04
CA LEU A 342 26.46 -13.27 -11.71
C LEU A 342 26.76 -11.96 -10.98
N GLY A 343 26.01 -11.62 -9.94
CA GLY A 343 26.13 -10.36 -9.23
C GLY A 343 25.66 -9.17 -10.08
N TRP A 344 24.83 -9.37 -11.11
CA TRP A 344 24.39 -8.32 -12.03
C TRP A 344 23.04 -7.71 -11.66
N ALA A 345 22.18 -8.44 -10.96
CA ALA A 345 20.89 -7.97 -10.53
C ALA A 345 20.58 -8.30 -9.07
N SER A 346 19.81 -7.48 -8.41
CA SER A 346 19.24 -7.73 -7.08
C SER A 346 17.82 -8.28 -7.16
N SER A 347 17.07 -7.95 -8.21
CA SER A 347 15.71 -8.43 -8.45
C SER A 347 15.36 -8.48 -9.94
N LEU A 348 14.39 -9.33 -10.30
CA LEU A 348 13.71 -9.31 -11.58
C LEU A 348 12.22 -9.53 -11.34
N GLY A 349 11.39 -8.64 -11.85
CA GLY A 349 9.94 -8.74 -11.79
C GLY A 349 9.34 -8.72 -13.19
N VAL A 350 8.22 -9.42 -13.36
CA VAL A 350 7.45 -9.42 -14.61
C VAL A 350 6.03 -9.04 -14.32
N MET A 351 5.51 -8.10 -15.09
CA MET A 351 4.13 -7.63 -15.02
C MET A 351 3.47 -7.74 -16.39
N ALA A 352 2.20 -8.11 -16.38
CA ALA A 352 1.41 -8.14 -17.60
C ALA A 352 0.05 -7.51 -17.34
N SER A 353 -0.28 -6.51 -18.14
CA SER A 353 -1.58 -5.85 -18.15
C SER A 353 -2.25 -6.14 -19.49
N PRO A 354 -3.31 -6.95 -19.51
CA PRO A 354 -3.89 -7.44 -20.77
C PRO A 354 -4.52 -6.35 -21.64
N ASN A 355 -4.94 -5.22 -21.05
CA ASN A 355 -5.55 -4.08 -21.75
C ASN A 355 -5.28 -2.74 -21.08
N GLY A 356 -4.15 -2.59 -20.39
CA GLY A 356 -3.82 -1.37 -19.61
C GLY A 356 -3.78 -0.06 -20.42
N LEU A 357 -3.87 -0.13 -21.74
CA LEU A 357 -3.98 1.00 -22.65
C LEU A 357 -5.35 1.03 -23.38
N GLY A 358 -6.34 0.36 -22.85
CA GLY A 358 -7.68 0.22 -23.44
C GLY A 358 -7.74 -0.93 -24.44
N ASN A 359 -7.39 -0.68 -25.70
CA ASN A 359 -7.37 -1.70 -26.75
C ASN A 359 -5.99 -2.36 -26.97
N TYR A 360 -5.00 -2.01 -26.15
CA TYR A 360 -3.69 -2.66 -26.11
C TYR A 360 -3.31 -2.96 -24.66
N GLY A 361 -2.52 -4.01 -24.50
CA GLY A 361 -1.90 -4.39 -23.24
C GLY A 361 -0.40 -4.10 -23.21
N THR A 362 0.19 -4.34 -22.06
CA THR A 362 1.65 -4.28 -21.86
C THR A 362 2.15 -5.53 -21.16
N PHE A 363 3.37 -5.93 -21.52
CA PHE A 363 4.10 -6.98 -20.84
C PHE A 363 5.48 -6.42 -20.50
N SER A 364 5.75 -6.21 -19.21
CA SER A 364 6.93 -5.48 -18.75
C SER A 364 7.81 -6.38 -17.88
N ILE A 365 9.12 -6.35 -18.14
CA ILE A 365 10.17 -7.01 -17.35
C ILE A 365 11.03 -5.92 -16.75
N GLN A 366 11.07 -5.83 -15.43
CA GLN A 366 11.89 -4.87 -14.69
C GLN A 366 13.00 -5.60 -13.95
N ILE A 367 14.21 -5.06 -14.02
CA ILE A 367 15.41 -5.64 -13.40
C ILE A 367 16.14 -4.55 -12.63
N ASP A 368 16.26 -4.72 -11.32
CA ASP A 368 17.08 -3.83 -10.50
C ASP A 368 18.53 -4.28 -10.57
N LEU A 369 19.39 -3.42 -11.09
CA LEU A 369 20.77 -3.73 -11.42
C LEU A 369 21.75 -3.34 -10.32
N THR A 370 22.83 -4.09 -10.22
CA THR A 370 24.03 -3.66 -9.52
C THR A 370 24.87 -2.74 -10.42
N GLU A 371 25.94 -2.16 -9.90
CA GLU A 371 26.89 -1.42 -10.73
C GLU A 371 27.50 -2.31 -11.83
N ALA A 372 27.86 -3.55 -11.50
CA ALA A 372 28.33 -4.54 -12.48
C ALA A 372 27.25 -4.87 -13.52
N GLY A 373 25.99 -4.94 -13.10
CA GLY A 373 24.85 -5.15 -14.00
C GLY A 373 24.63 -3.97 -14.96
N MET A 374 24.77 -2.75 -14.48
CA MET A 374 24.69 -1.57 -15.36
C MET A 374 25.76 -1.61 -16.46
N ALA A 375 26.96 -2.09 -16.17
CA ALA A 375 28.00 -2.27 -17.19
C ALA A 375 27.67 -3.40 -18.20
N GLN A 376 26.78 -4.32 -17.84
CA GLN A 376 26.34 -5.46 -18.68
C GLN A 376 24.91 -5.34 -19.22
N ARG A 377 24.25 -4.19 -19.05
CA ARG A 377 22.81 -4.01 -19.30
C ARG A 377 22.36 -4.45 -20.70
N SER A 378 23.16 -4.18 -21.73
CA SER A 378 22.85 -4.67 -23.09
C SER A 378 22.96 -6.19 -23.21
N THR A 379 23.94 -6.81 -22.55
CA THR A 379 24.08 -8.28 -22.48
C THR A 379 22.91 -8.90 -21.74
N ILE A 380 22.39 -8.24 -20.69
CA ILE A 380 21.21 -8.68 -19.94
C ILE A 380 19.95 -8.65 -20.82
N VAL A 381 19.75 -7.58 -21.61
CA VAL A 381 18.66 -7.51 -22.60
C VAL A 381 18.71 -8.68 -23.55
N ASP A 382 19.87 -8.93 -24.17
CA ASP A 382 20.08 -10.07 -25.09
C ASP A 382 19.85 -11.43 -24.41
N MET A 383 20.28 -11.59 -23.16
CA MET A 383 20.06 -12.80 -22.36
C MET A 383 18.58 -13.08 -22.10
N VAL A 384 17.82 -12.05 -21.73
CA VAL A 384 16.37 -12.17 -21.47
C VAL A 384 15.61 -12.44 -22.77
N LEU A 385 15.94 -11.75 -23.86
CA LEU A 385 15.34 -12.03 -25.18
C LEU A 385 15.69 -13.45 -25.66
N GLY A 386 16.95 -13.88 -25.45
CA GLY A 386 17.37 -15.23 -25.73
C GLY A 386 16.62 -16.29 -24.94
N TYR A 387 16.28 -16.00 -23.69
CA TYR A 387 15.46 -16.88 -22.86
C TYR A 387 14.00 -16.95 -23.38
N ILE A 388 13.39 -15.82 -23.73
CA ILE A 388 12.06 -15.78 -24.34
C ILE A 388 12.04 -16.62 -25.63
N GLU A 389 13.06 -16.48 -26.50
CA GLU A 389 13.16 -17.23 -27.74
C GLU A 389 13.42 -18.74 -27.52
N LEU A 390 14.22 -19.08 -26.50
CA LEU A 390 14.44 -20.45 -26.08
C LEU A 390 13.12 -21.11 -25.66
N LEU A 391 12.35 -20.45 -24.81
CA LEU A 391 11.03 -20.93 -24.39
C LEU A 391 10.04 -21.02 -25.56
N ARG A 392 10.11 -20.09 -26.52
CA ARG A 392 9.28 -20.14 -27.73
C ARG A 392 9.62 -21.36 -28.59
N THR A 393 10.90 -21.71 -28.71
CA THR A 393 11.39 -22.81 -29.54
C THR A 393 11.20 -24.17 -28.87
N GLU A 394 11.48 -24.29 -27.59
CA GLU A 394 11.30 -25.53 -26.84
C GLU A 394 9.83 -25.81 -26.51
N GLY A 395 9.02 -24.76 -26.50
CA GLY A 395 7.61 -24.77 -26.15
C GLY A 395 7.40 -24.64 -24.64
N ILE A 396 6.37 -23.90 -24.28
CA ILE A 396 5.86 -23.84 -22.91
C ILE A 396 4.79 -24.92 -22.79
N ASP A 397 5.02 -25.87 -21.90
CA ASP A 397 4.13 -26.99 -21.63
C ASP A 397 3.23 -26.74 -20.41
N ASP A 398 2.35 -27.72 -20.10
CA ASP A 398 1.41 -27.67 -19.00
C ASP A 398 2.01 -28.06 -17.64
N ARG A 399 3.33 -28.24 -17.57
CA ARG A 399 4.06 -28.69 -16.38
C ARG A 399 3.72 -27.85 -15.15
N PHE A 400 3.64 -26.52 -15.34
CA PHE A 400 3.31 -25.57 -14.29
C PHE A 400 1.82 -25.32 -14.14
N ALA A 401 0.98 -25.82 -15.03
CA ALA A 401 -0.46 -25.58 -14.99
C ALA A 401 -1.09 -26.11 -13.70
N SER A 402 -0.66 -27.28 -13.24
CA SER A 402 -1.14 -27.86 -11.99
C SER A 402 -0.71 -27.04 -10.76
N GLU A 403 0.54 -26.55 -10.75
CA GLU A 403 1.07 -25.70 -9.70
C GLU A 403 0.34 -24.36 -9.66
N PHE A 404 0.21 -23.69 -10.80
CA PHE A 404 -0.49 -22.43 -10.96
C PHE A 404 -1.97 -22.55 -10.57
N ALA A 405 -2.66 -23.59 -11.08
CA ALA A 405 -4.05 -23.89 -10.73
C ALA A 405 -4.22 -24.15 -9.23
N THR A 406 -3.34 -24.93 -8.62
CA THR A 406 -3.38 -25.25 -7.19
C THR A 406 -3.18 -24.00 -6.33
N SER A 407 -2.23 -23.15 -6.68
CA SER A 407 -1.99 -21.88 -5.98
C SER A 407 -3.23 -20.97 -6.03
N LEU A 408 -3.82 -20.77 -7.22
CA LEU A 408 -5.02 -19.93 -7.39
C LEU A 408 -6.25 -20.53 -6.69
N ALA A 409 -6.48 -21.83 -6.81
CA ALA A 409 -7.61 -22.51 -6.19
C ALA A 409 -7.53 -22.45 -4.65
N ASN A 410 -6.35 -22.63 -4.07
CA ASN A 410 -6.14 -22.51 -2.63
C ASN A 410 -6.35 -21.09 -2.12
N ARG A 411 -5.87 -20.08 -2.86
CA ARG A 411 -6.11 -18.67 -2.54
C ARG A 411 -7.61 -18.34 -2.56
N PHE A 412 -8.34 -18.84 -3.55
CA PHE A 412 -9.78 -18.62 -3.63
C PHE A 412 -10.54 -19.36 -2.54
N ARG A 413 -10.23 -20.64 -2.31
CA ARG A 413 -10.89 -21.47 -1.29
C ARG A 413 -10.76 -20.88 0.12
N PHE A 414 -9.59 -20.34 0.45
CA PHE A 414 -9.28 -19.76 1.76
C PHE A 414 -9.14 -18.24 1.69
N LEU A 415 -9.97 -17.60 0.84
CA LEU A 415 -10.03 -16.17 0.74
C LEU A 415 -10.54 -15.59 2.07
N GLU A 416 -9.76 -14.69 2.65
CA GLU A 416 -10.11 -14.03 3.91
C GLU A 416 -10.86 -12.73 3.63
N LYS A 417 -11.76 -12.35 4.55
CA LYS A 417 -12.44 -11.06 4.49
C LYS A 417 -11.41 -9.93 4.61
N THR A 418 -11.59 -8.91 3.82
CA THR A 418 -10.84 -7.66 3.89
C THR A 418 -11.69 -6.55 4.50
N ASN A 419 -11.14 -5.37 4.65
CA ASN A 419 -11.90 -4.20 5.06
C ASN A 419 -13.04 -3.93 4.06
N ASP A 420 -14.29 -3.71 4.54
CA ASP A 420 -15.47 -3.57 3.68
C ASP A 420 -15.40 -2.34 2.78
N PHE A 421 -14.76 -1.27 3.23
CA PHE A 421 -14.49 -0.09 2.42
C PHE A 421 -13.65 -0.40 1.17
N ALA A 422 -12.57 -1.19 1.33
CA ALA A 422 -11.76 -1.64 0.21
C ALA A 422 -12.50 -2.70 -0.62
N TYR A 423 -13.28 -3.55 0.02
CA TYR A 423 -14.00 -4.63 -0.65
C TYR A 423 -15.07 -4.11 -1.62
N VAL A 424 -15.90 -3.14 -1.20
CA VAL A 424 -16.90 -2.56 -2.12
C VAL A 424 -16.24 -1.85 -3.30
N SER A 425 -15.11 -1.16 -3.06
CA SER A 425 -14.33 -0.52 -4.12
C SER A 425 -13.83 -1.52 -5.15
N GLN A 426 -13.25 -2.64 -4.67
CA GLN A 426 -12.76 -3.72 -5.54
C GLN A 426 -13.89 -4.41 -6.32
N LEU A 427 -15.05 -4.62 -5.68
CA LEU A 427 -16.21 -5.22 -6.36
C LEU A 427 -16.76 -4.31 -7.46
N ALA A 428 -16.91 -3.01 -7.19
CA ALA A 428 -17.40 -2.05 -8.18
C ALA A 428 -16.45 -1.91 -9.37
N GLU A 429 -15.13 -1.96 -9.13
CA GLU A 429 -14.11 -2.02 -10.18
C GLU A 429 -14.13 -3.35 -10.94
N ALA A 430 -14.20 -4.49 -10.22
CA ALA A 430 -14.25 -5.80 -10.86
C ALA A 430 -15.47 -5.98 -11.77
N MET A 431 -16.61 -5.35 -11.42
CA MET A 431 -17.81 -5.38 -12.27
C MET A 431 -17.65 -4.55 -13.55
N GLN A 432 -16.72 -3.61 -13.63
CA GLN A 432 -16.37 -2.94 -14.90
C GLN A 432 -15.50 -3.86 -15.77
N ASN A 433 -14.65 -4.69 -15.14
CA ASN A 433 -13.63 -5.48 -15.80
C ASN A 433 -14.09 -6.90 -16.16
N TYR A 434 -15.07 -7.43 -15.43
CA TYR A 434 -15.56 -8.81 -15.59
C TYR A 434 -17.09 -8.85 -15.56
N PRO A 435 -17.70 -9.88 -16.18
CA PRO A 435 -19.12 -10.14 -15.94
C PRO A 435 -19.40 -10.25 -14.43
N THR A 436 -20.48 -9.65 -13.96
CA THR A 436 -20.83 -9.59 -12.52
C THR A 436 -20.79 -10.96 -11.82
N LEU A 437 -21.16 -12.05 -12.55
CA LEU A 437 -21.01 -13.45 -12.09
C LEU A 437 -19.59 -13.75 -11.58
N HIS A 438 -18.58 -13.15 -12.19
CA HIS A 438 -17.15 -13.39 -11.95
C HIS A 438 -16.47 -12.26 -11.17
N ALA A 439 -17.18 -11.30 -10.61
CA ALA A 439 -16.59 -10.15 -9.92
C ALA A 439 -15.65 -10.55 -8.75
N ILE A 440 -15.86 -11.74 -8.16
CA ILE A 440 -15.05 -12.23 -7.03
C ILE A 440 -14.03 -13.28 -7.48
N ASP A 441 -14.41 -14.23 -8.32
CA ASP A 441 -13.56 -15.37 -8.67
C ASP A 441 -12.60 -15.10 -9.84
N ALA A 442 -12.86 -14.09 -10.68
CA ALA A 442 -12.05 -13.83 -11.88
C ALA A 442 -10.53 -13.77 -11.62
N PRO A 443 -10.00 -13.11 -10.56
CA PRO A 443 -8.57 -13.11 -10.29
C PRO A 443 -7.97 -14.50 -10.00
N TYR A 444 -8.78 -15.43 -9.52
CA TYR A 444 -8.37 -16.77 -9.08
C TYR A 444 -8.76 -17.88 -10.06
N ARG A 445 -9.63 -17.57 -11.04
CA ARG A 445 -10.14 -18.54 -11.98
C ARG A 445 -9.06 -18.97 -12.95
N PHE A 446 -8.86 -20.28 -13.10
CA PHE A 446 -7.97 -20.85 -14.11
C PHE A 446 -8.59 -22.14 -14.61
N GLU A 447 -9.08 -22.13 -15.86
CA GLU A 447 -9.78 -23.28 -16.47
C GLU A 447 -8.83 -24.27 -17.16
N GLY A 448 -7.51 -24.05 -17.03
CA GLY A 448 -6.48 -24.92 -17.55
C GLY A 448 -5.53 -24.21 -18.51
N PHE A 449 -4.49 -24.92 -18.88
CA PHE A 449 -3.49 -24.44 -19.82
C PHE A 449 -4.03 -24.41 -21.24
N ASP A 450 -3.99 -23.24 -21.86
CA ASP A 450 -4.32 -23.02 -23.26
C ASP A 450 -3.05 -22.69 -24.04
N ALA A 451 -2.53 -23.68 -24.76
CA ALA A 451 -1.29 -23.57 -25.51
C ALA A 451 -1.34 -22.51 -26.62
N ASP A 452 -2.50 -22.37 -27.28
CA ASP A 452 -2.67 -21.42 -28.38
C ASP A 452 -2.73 -19.98 -27.84
N ALA A 453 -3.43 -19.76 -26.72
CA ALA A 453 -3.49 -18.46 -26.05
C ALA A 453 -2.10 -18.03 -25.56
N VAL A 454 -1.35 -18.94 -24.90
CA VAL A 454 0.01 -18.67 -24.43
C VAL A 454 0.94 -18.40 -25.62
N ALA A 455 0.87 -19.19 -26.70
CA ALA A 455 1.68 -18.98 -27.89
C ALA A 455 1.36 -17.66 -28.58
N SER A 456 0.09 -17.22 -28.58
CA SER A 456 -0.33 -15.93 -29.12
C SER A 456 0.31 -14.74 -28.41
N VAL A 457 0.37 -14.76 -27.08
CA VAL A 457 1.07 -13.72 -26.32
C VAL A 457 2.58 -13.79 -26.54
N MET A 458 3.16 -14.99 -26.47
CA MET A 458 4.61 -15.20 -26.71
C MET A 458 5.05 -14.69 -28.09
N ALA A 459 4.20 -14.83 -29.12
CA ALA A 459 4.50 -14.37 -30.47
C ALA A 459 4.63 -12.83 -30.56
N GLN A 460 4.11 -12.11 -29.58
CA GLN A 460 4.13 -10.65 -29.51
C GLN A 460 5.32 -10.11 -28.68
N LEU A 461 6.00 -10.95 -27.91
CA LEU A 461 7.20 -10.55 -27.17
C LEU A 461 8.41 -10.50 -28.10
N THR A 462 8.41 -9.55 -29.04
CA THR A 462 9.44 -9.42 -30.09
C THR A 462 10.09 -8.05 -30.07
N PRO A 463 11.29 -7.89 -30.66
CA PRO A 463 11.98 -6.61 -30.76
C PRO A 463 11.18 -5.47 -31.39
N GLU A 464 10.28 -5.78 -32.33
CA GLU A 464 9.44 -4.80 -33.03
C GLU A 464 8.34 -4.21 -32.15
N ARG A 465 8.08 -4.83 -31.00
CA ARG A 465 7.08 -4.37 -30.02
C ARG A 465 7.72 -3.93 -28.68
N LEU A 466 9.06 -3.90 -28.62
CA LEU A 466 9.84 -3.67 -27.41
C LEU A 466 10.38 -2.26 -27.32
N ASN A 467 10.23 -1.65 -26.14
CA ASN A 467 11.04 -0.51 -25.70
C ASN A 467 11.92 -0.94 -24.52
N VAL A 468 13.19 -0.55 -24.56
CA VAL A 468 14.16 -0.83 -23.50
C VAL A 468 14.50 0.47 -22.79
N TRP A 469 14.53 0.44 -21.48
CA TRP A 469 14.89 1.57 -20.63
C TRP A 469 16.15 1.29 -19.86
N PHE A 470 17.11 2.18 -19.94
CA PHE A 470 18.26 2.23 -19.05
C PHE A 470 18.04 3.42 -18.11
N VAL A 471 17.95 3.14 -16.81
CA VAL A 471 17.63 4.12 -15.77
C VAL A 471 18.78 4.22 -14.81
N SER A 472 19.48 5.34 -14.78
CA SER A 472 20.49 5.68 -13.77
C SER A 472 20.85 7.16 -13.80
N LYS A 473 21.51 7.63 -12.74
CA LYS A 473 22.05 9.01 -12.68
C LYS A 473 23.06 9.33 -13.78
N ASP A 474 23.71 8.31 -14.34
CA ASP A 474 24.81 8.47 -15.30
C ASP A 474 24.34 8.34 -16.76
N GLU A 475 23.05 8.14 -17.01
CA GLU A 475 22.52 8.02 -18.36
C GLU A 475 22.59 9.37 -19.12
N PRO A 476 22.86 9.34 -20.44
CA PRO A 476 22.85 10.54 -21.26
C PRO A 476 21.43 11.09 -21.40
N ALA A 477 21.24 12.36 -21.07
CA ALA A 477 19.95 13.03 -21.19
C ALA A 477 20.09 14.32 -21.96
N THR A 478 19.26 14.52 -22.99
CA THR A 478 19.22 15.70 -23.83
C THR A 478 17.92 16.51 -23.71
N GLU A 479 16.89 15.89 -23.12
CA GLU A 479 15.54 16.43 -23.01
C GLU A 479 15.08 16.41 -21.55
N GLU A 480 14.19 17.34 -21.19
CA GLU A 480 13.52 17.41 -19.91
C GLU A 480 12.05 17.00 -20.06
N MET A 481 11.52 16.36 -19.03
CA MET A 481 10.12 15.99 -19.01
C MET A 481 9.21 17.22 -18.91
N HIS A 482 8.11 17.24 -19.68
CA HIS A 482 7.05 18.20 -19.46
C HIS A 482 6.12 17.70 -18.34
N PHE A 483 5.77 18.55 -17.39
CA PHE A 483 4.95 18.29 -16.20
C PHE A 483 5.60 17.42 -15.10
N TYR A 484 6.69 16.72 -15.36
CA TYR A 484 7.37 15.89 -14.37
C TYR A 484 8.87 16.22 -14.33
N ALA A 485 9.47 16.04 -13.18
CA ALA A 485 10.92 16.06 -13.06
C ALA A 485 11.53 14.81 -13.76
N GLY A 486 12.83 14.87 -14.03
CA GLY A 486 13.53 13.82 -14.75
C GLY A 486 13.96 14.27 -16.14
N LYS A 487 15.04 13.66 -16.62
CA LYS A 487 15.62 13.94 -17.92
C LYS A 487 15.76 12.66 -18.70
N PHE A 488 15.71 12.77 -20.02
CA PHE A 488 15.78 11.58 -20.85
C PHE A 488 16.44 11.84 -22.20
N SER A 489 16.80 10.78 -22.89
CA SER A 489 17.03 10.75 -24.33
C SER A 489 16.53 9.44 -24.91
N VAL A 490 16.24 9.45 -26.20
CA VAL A 490 15.69 8.30 -26.92
C VAL A 490 16.51 8.06 -28.18
N GLU A 491 16.90 6.81 -28.40
CA GLU A 491 17.56 6.38 -29.62
C GLU A 491 16.96 5.07 -30.15
N PRO A 492 17.21 4.71 -31.43
CA PRO A 492 16.76 3.43 -31.97
C PRO A 492 17.40 2.26 -31.22
N LEU A 493 16.57 1.29 -30.82
CA LEU A 493 17.04 0.07 -30.15
C LEU A 493 17.89 -0.77 -31.12
N THR A 494 19.08 -1.16 -30.68
CA THR A 494 19.96 -2.07 -31.41
C THR A 494 20.24 -3.30 -30.58
N LEU A 495 19.98 -4.48 -31.13
CA LEU A 495 20.07 -5.79 -30.46
C LEU A 495 21.00 -6.73 -31.23
N SER A 496 21.53 -7.72 -30.55
CA SER A 496 22.18 -8.88 -31.17
C SER A 496 21.15 -9.71 -31.95
N THR A 497 21.65 -10.57 -32.83
CA THR A 497 20.75 -11.47 -33.57
C THR A 497 20.10 -12.50 -32.64
N SER A 498 18.90 -12.95 -32.95
CA SER A 498 18.19 -13.99 -32.18
C SER A 498 19.05 -15.25 -31.95
N THR A 499 19.87 -15.65 -32.93
CA THR A 499 20.79 -16.78 -32.79
C THR A 499 21.85 -16.53 -31.70
N GLU A 500 22.41 -15.33 -31.65
CA GLU A 500 23.40 -14.95 -30.61
C GLU A 500 22.75 -14.88 -29.24
N GLN A 501 21.52 -14.34 -29.16
CA GLN A 501 20.74 -14.25 -27.92
C GLN A 501 20.42 -15.64 -27.35
N VAL A 502 19.93 -16.57 -28.17
CA VAL A 502 19.67 -17.96 -27.75
C VAL A 502 20.96 -18.68 -27.33
N ALA A 503 22.05 -18.46 -28.06
CA ALA A 503 23.34 -19.01 -27.67
C ALA A 503 23.83 -18.48 -26.32
N LEU A 504 23.59 -17.19 -26.05
CA LEU A 504 23.91 -16.56 -24.76
C LEU A 504 23.07 -17.15 -23.62
N ALA A 505 21.76 -17.26 -23.80
CA ALA A 505 20.84 -17.84 -22.83
C ALA A 505 21.22 -19.30 -22.49
N SER A 506 21.45 -20.12 -23.54
CA SER A 506 21.86 -21.51 -23.37
C SER A 506 23.24 -21.67 -22.69
N ALA A 507 24.21 -20.82 -23.03
CA ALA A 507 25.51 -20.79 -22.38
C ALA A 507 25.45 -20.45 -20.89
N ASN A 508 24.43 -19.72 -20.47
CA ASN A 508 24.15 -19.39 -19.06
C ASN A 508 23.25 -20.42 -18.36
N GLY A 509 22.90 -21.52 -19.03
CA GLY A 509 22.13 -22.62 -18.44
C GLY A 509 20.64 -22.28 -18.24
N LEU A 510 20.10 -21.29 -18.97
CA LEU A 510 18.70 -20.93 -18.86
C LEU A 510 17.81 -22.02 -19.46
N ALA A 511 16.74 -22.35 -18.76
CA ALA A 511 15.74 -23.35 -19.10
C ALA A 511 14.44 -23.07 -18.33
N MET A 512 13.44 -23.93 -18.50
CA MET A 512 12.21 -23.87 -17.70
C MET A 512 12.54 -23.91 -16.20
N PRO A 513 11.82 -23.13 -15.36
CA PRO A 513 12.05 -23.08 -13.90
C PRO A 513 11.95 -24.46 -13.24
N ALA A 514 12.55 -24.64 -12.08
CA ALA A 514 12.27 -25.78 -11.20
C ALA A 514 10.86 -25.67 -10.60
N LEU A 515 10.23 -26.80 -10.30
CA LEU A 515 8.92 -26.86 -9.67
C LEU A 515 8.99 -26.50 -8.17
N ASN A 516 7.91 -25.93 -7.65
CA ASN A 516 7.77 -25.56 -6.24
C ASN A 516 7.60 -26.80 -5.35
N THR A 517 8.36 -26.87 -4.25
CA THR A 517 8.34 -27.98 -3.30
C THR A 517 7.50 -27.69 -2.04
N LEU A 518 7.02 -26.48 -1.88
CA LEU A 518 6.31 -26.00 -0.68
C LEU A 518 4.80 -25.91 -0.85
N LEU A 519 4.22 -26.34 -1.99
CA LEU A 519 2.77 -26.34 -2.17
C LEU A 519 2.09 -27.17 -1.07
N PRO A 520 1.02 -26.64 -0.43
CA PRO A 520 0.31 -27.37 0.62
C PRO A 520 -0.45 -28.58 0.05
N GLU A 521 -0.31 -29.71 0.72
CA GLU A 521 -0.97 -30.98 0.41
C GLU A 521 -2.09 -31.30 1.40
N SER A 522 -2.02 -30.71 2.61
CA SER A 522 -2.99 -30.92 3.69
C SER A 522 -3.55 -29.58 4.19
N PHE A 523 -4.85 -29.61 4.45
CA PHE A 523 -5.58 -28.49 5.07
C PHE A 523 -6.24 -28.94 6.38
N ALA A 524 -5.64 -29.92 7.05
CA ALA A 524 -6.11 -30.36 8.36
C ALA A 524 -5.95 -29.25 9.40
N VAL A 525 -6.91 -29.13 10.27
CA VAL A 525 -6.92 -28.16 11.35
C VAL A 525 -6.80 -28.90 12.68
N ASP A 526 -5.78 -28.55 13.47
CA ASP A 526 -5.53 -29.09 14.80
C ASP A 526 -4.91 -28.02 15.70
N HIS A 527 -5.72 -27.33 16.47
CA HIS A 527 -5.27 -26.29 17.39
C HIS A 527 -6.19 -26.19 18.62
N PRO A 528 -5.66 -25.76 19.79
CA PRO A 528 -6.51 -25.35 20.90
C PRO A 528 -7.24 -24.06 20.54
N ALA A 529 -8.49 -23.93 20.94
CA ALA A 529 -9.18 -22.64 20.89
C ALA A 529 -8.85 -21.84 22.16
N GLY A 530 -8.61 -20.53 22.05
CA GLY A 530 -8.69 -19.69 23.21
C GLY A 530 -7.53 -18.76 23.50
N GLU A 531 -7.31 -18.52 24.77
CA GLU A 531 -6.40 -17.54 25.34
C GLU A 531 -4.92 -17.89 25.08
N PRO A 532 -4.02 -16.86 24.97
CA PRO A 532 -2.59 -17.10 24.84
C PRO A 532 -2.01 -17.88 26.00
N VAL A 533 -1.30 -18.96 25.72
CA VAL A 533 -0.65 -19.81 26.72
C VAL A 533 0.85 -19.83 26.52
N LYS A 534 1.62 -19.59 27.59
CA LYS A 534 3.07 -19.79 27.58
C LYS A 534 3.37 -21.27 27.71
N VAL A 535 3.73 -21.93 26.61
CA VAL A 535 4.00 -23.37 26.55
C VAL A 535 5.40 -23.71 27.04
N ILE A 536 6.38 -22.87 26.69
CA ILE A 536 7.79 -23.07 27.05
C ILE A 536 8.32 -21.81 27.74
N ALA A 537 9.03 -21.99 28.83
CA ALA A 537 9.80 -20.96 29.51
C ALA A 537 11.09 -21.57 30.05
N THR A 538 12.22 -21.13 29.51
CA THR A 538 13.57 -21.48 29.96
C THR A 538 14.36 -20.23 30.24
N ASP A 539 15.59 -20.37 30.74
CA ASP A 539 16.46 -19.22 31.00
C ASP A 539 16.79 -18.40 29.72
N ASN A 540 16.72 -19.01 28.55
CA ASN A 540 17.13 -18.39 27.28
C ASN A 540 16.06 -18.42 26.18
N ALA A 541 14.83 -18.84 26.51
CA ALA A 541 13.73 -18.84 25.54
C ALA A 541 12.34 -18.87 26.19
N GLU A 542 11.37 -18.25 25.51
CA GLU A 542 9.95 -18.40 25.80
C GLU A 542 9.13 -18.59 24.51
N PHE A 543 8.13 -19.49 24.59
CA PHE A 543 7.22 -19.71 23.46
C PHE A 543 5.76 -19.70 23.92
N TRP A 544 4.97 -18.99 23.14
CA TRP A 544 3.54 -18.82 23.35
C TRP A 544 2.75 -19.48 22.22
N LEU A 545 1.57 -20.00 22.57
CA LEU A 545 0.62 -20.60 21.63
C LEU A 545 -0.77 -20.03 21.87
N GLN A 546 -1.46 -19.73 20.79
CA GLN A 546 -2.87 -19.34 20.81
C GLN A 546 -3.56 -19.87 19.56
N GLY A 547 -4.66 -20.60 19.71
CA GLY A 547 -5.55 -20.93 18.59
C GLY A 547 -6.47 -19.76 18.24
N SER A 548 -6.97 -19.73 17.00
CA SER A 548 -7.99 -18.75 16.62
C SER A 548 -9.33 -19.10 17.25
N ALA A 549 -9.97 -18.14 17.90
CA ALA A 549 -11.32 -18.27 18.44
C ALA A 549 -12.40 -17.94 17.40
N ILE A 550 -12.08 -17.06 16.43
CA ILE A 550 -13.02 -16.53 15.44
C ILE A 550 -12.95 -17.32 14.12
N PHE A 551 -11.76 -17.76 13.73
CA PHE A 551 -11.52 -18.50 12.48
C PHE A 551 -10.97 -19.91 12.73
N PRO A 552 -11.68 -20.75 13.52
CA PRO A 552 -11.14 -22.05 13.95
C PRO A 552 -10.98 -23.05 12.81
N GLU A 553 -11.56 -22.82 11.65
CA GLU A 553 -11.48 -23.74 10.50
C GLU A 553 -10.40 -23.35 9.48
N GLN A 554 -9.65 -22.27 9.73
CA GLN A 554 -8.60 -21.81 8.82
C GLN A 554 -7.33 -22.69 8.99
N PRO A 555 -6.83 -23.34 7.91
CA PRO A 555 -5.59 -24.13 7.95
C PRO A 555 -4.35 -23.25 7.84
N LYS A 556 -4.46 -22.03 8.35
CA LYS A 556 -3.42 -21.02 8.31
C LYS A 556 -2.95 -20.66 9.71
N GLY A 557 -1.79 -20.10 9.80
CA GLY A 557 -1.25 -19.63 11.06
C GLY A 557 -0.17 -18.57 10.86
N PHE A 558 0.20 -17.97 11.97
CA PHE A 558 1.20 -16.93 12.07
C PHE A 558 2.22 -17.32 13.15
N THR A 559 3.51 -17.26 12.82
CA THR A 559 4.63 -17.47 13.76
C THR A 559 5.51 -16.23 13.76
N GLN A 560 5.64 -15.56 14.89
CA GLN A 560 6.66 -14.53 15.10
C GLN A 560 7.78 -15.09 15.96
N LEU A 561 9.00 -15.00 15.48
CA LEU A 561 10.23 -15.36 16.20
C LEU A 561 11.08 -14.11 16.38
N GLN A 562 11.57 -13.89 17.58
CA GLN A 562 12.53 -12.84 17.89
C GLN A 562 13.81 -13.48 18.41
N LEU A 563 14.91 -13.31 17.68
CA LEU A 563 16.26 -13.59 18.16
C LEU A 563 16.79 -12.29 18.76
N ASN A 564 16.46 -12.05 20.01
CA ASN A 564 16.56 -10.74 20.65
C ASN A 564 17.90 -10.57 21.36
N THR A 565 18.53 -9.43 21.14
CA THR A 565 19.78 -9.05 21.81
C THR A 565 19.81 -7.57 22.14
N SER A 566 20.69 -7.13 23.03
CA SER A 566 20.90 -5.71 23.35
C SER A 566 21.94 -5.01 22.44
N GLU A 567 22.53 -5.72 21.45
CA GLU A 567 23.63 -5.18 20.65
C GLU A 567 23.26 -3.90 19.89
N GLN A 568 22.05 -3.84 19.36
CA GLN A 568 21.57 -2.69 18.57
C GLN A 568 21.50 -1.37 19.38
N THR A 569 21.52 -1.43 20.70
CA THR A 569 21.58 -0.22 21.52
C THR A 569 22.99 0.37 21.63
N LYS A 570 24.02 -0.33 21.13
CA LYS A 570 25.43 0.08 21.31
C LYS A 570 25.88 1.16 20.33
N GLY A 571 25.18 1.33 19.21
CA GLY A 571 25.49 2.37 18.23
C GLY A 571 24.96 2.09 16.83
N PRO A 572 25.13 3.04 15.90
CA PRO A 572 24.67 2.90 14.52
C PRO A 572 25.35 1.74 13.77
N GLU A 573 26.59 1.39 14.12
CA GLU A 573 27.35 0.31 13.50
C GLU A 573 26.62 -1.04 13.66
N ALA A 574 26.12 -1.34 14.85
CA ALA A 574 25.39 -2.59 15.10
C ALA A 574 24.06 -2.61 14.34
N GLY A 575 23.39 -1.46 14.23
CA GLY A 575 22.18 -1.32 13.42
C GLY A 575 22.41 -1.55 11.94
N VAL A 576 23.49 -0.98 11.40
CA VAL A 576 23.92 -1.17 10.00
C VAL A 576 24.28 -2.64 9.73
N LEU A 577 25.10 -3.25 10.57
CA LEU A 577 25.50 -4.66 10.39
C LEU A 577 24.30 -5.60 10.45
N SER A 578 23.30 -5.33 11.30
CA SER A 578 22.05 -6.10 11.33
C SER A 578 21.23 -5.89 10.03
N ALA A 579 21.21 -4.68 9.49
CA ALA A 579 20.51 -4.40 8.23
C ALA A 579 21.19 -5.08 7.04
N LEU A 580 22.52 -5.03 6.96
CA LEU A 580 23.31 -5.71 5.93
C LEU A 580 23.16 -7.24 6.02
N TRP A 581 23.15 -7.80 7.24
CA TRP A 581 22.87 -9.23 7.43
C TRP A 581 21.52 -9.62 6.86
N VAL A 582 20.46 -8.87 7.18
CA VAL A 582 19.10 -9.15 6.69
C VAL A 582 19.00 -8.97 5.18
N ASP A 583 19.64 -7.96 4.60
CA ASP A 583 19.69 -7.78 3.14
C ASP A 583 20.34 -8.95 2.44
N LEU A 584 21.53 -9.33 2.83
CA LEU A 584 22.26 -10.47 2.29
C LEU A 584 21.52 -11.80 2.49
N TYR A 585 20.93 -12.01 3.66
CA TYR A 585 20.08 -13.17 3.93
C TYR A 585 18.93 -13.25 2.92
N ARG A 586 18.22 -12.15 2.70
CA ARG A 586 17.10 -12.11 1.75
C ARG A 586 17.56 -12.41 0.34
N GLN A 587 18.69 -11.85 -0.08
CA GLN A 587 19.26 -12.11 -1.41
C GLN A 587 19.61 -13.60 -1.59
N GLN A 588 20.22 -14.23 -0.60
CA GLN A 588 20.58 -15.65 -0.66
C GLN A 588 19.38 -16.59 -0.51
N GLN A 589 18.28 -16.15 0.13
CA GLN A 589 17.07 -16.97 0.34
C GLN A 589 15.94 -16.66 -0.65
N THR A 590 16.20 -15.92 -1.71
CA THR A 590 15.17 -15.50 -2.67
C THR A 590 14.35 -16.67 -3.21
N THR A 591 15.00 -17.76 -3.63
CA THR A 591 14.32 -18.98 -4.13
C THR A 591 13.34 -19.51 -3.09
N LEU A 592 13.76 -19.66 -1.82
CA LEU A 592 12.91 -20.15 -0.74
C LEU A 592 11.71 -19.23 -0.48
N LEU A 593 11.96 -17.92 -0.49
CA LEU A 593 10.90 -16.91 -0.29
C LEU A 593 9.89 -16.92 -1.44
N THR A 594 10.36 -17.12 -2.67
CA THR A 594 9.50 -17.26 -3.86
C THR A 594 8.67 -18.53 -3.79
N GLU A 595 9.27 -19.69 -3.48
CA GLU A 595 8.53 -20.94 -3.26
C GLU A 595 7.42 -20.77 -2.22
N ALA A 596 7.72 -20.14 -1.08
CA ALA A 596 6.76 -19.88 -0.02
C ALA A 596 5.60 -18.99 -0.51
N SER A 597 5.89 -17.89 -1.21
CA SER A 597 4.88 -16.96 -1.72
C SER A 597 3.92 -17.64 -2.71
N ILE A 598 4.43 -18.42 -3.64
CA ILE A 598 3.63 -19.19 -4.60
C ILE A 598 2.72 -20.19 -3.85
N ALA A 599 3.24 -20.82 -2.80
CA ALA A 599 2.53 -21.79 -1.98
C ALA A 599 1.50 -21.16 -1.02
N GLY A 600 1.28 -19.85 -1.06
CA GLY A 600 0.36 -19.15 -0.16
C GLY A 600 0.90 -18.99 1.27
N MET A 601 2.20 -19.02 1.43
CA MET A 601 2.91 -18.71 2.65
C MET A 601 3.76 -17.45 2.47
N ASN A 602 4.07 -16.78 3.57
CA ASN A 602 4.99 -15.65 3.57
C ASN A 602 6.04 -15.85 4.66
N ALA A 603 7.29 -15.53 4.35
CA ALA A 603 8.37 -15.46 5.31
C ALA A 603 9.06 -14.10 5.19
N SER A 604 9.22 -13.42 6.31
CA SER A 604 9.93 -12.14 6.36
C SER A 604 10.97 -12.15 7.47
N VAL A 605 12.07 -11.45 7.22
CA VAL A 605 13.14 -11.21 8.18
C VAL A 605 13.39 -9.72 8.24
N SER A 606 13.49 -9.18 9.43
CA SER A 606 13.73 -7.75 9.66
C SER A 606 14.71 -7.53 10.80
N PRO A 607 15.55 -6.46 10.72
CA PRO A 607 16.33 -6.02 11.87
C PRO A 607 15.38 -5.59 13.00
N SER A 608 15.74 -5.93 14.21
CA SER A 608 15.07 -5.51 15.43
C SER A 608 16.14 -5.38 16.51
N PHE A 609 15.82 -5.51 17.78
CA PHE A 609 16.83 -5.81 18.81
C PHE A 609 17.32 -7.25 18.59
N GLY A 610 18.24 -7.43 17.67
CA GLY A 610 18.59 -8.67 16.99
C GLY A 610 17.86 -8.82 15.65
N ILE A 611 17.23 -9.97 15.40
CA ILE A 611 16.43 -10.25 14.21
C ILE A 611 15.02 -10.67 14.61
N GLN A 612 14.03 -10.21 13.85
CA GLN A 612 12.68 -10.74 13.88
C GLN A 612 12.41 -11.52 12.59
N MET A 613 11.90 -12.73 12.73
CA MET A 613 11.39 -13.55 11.63
C MET A 613 9.88 -13.74 11.79
N THR A 614 9.16 -13.61 10.70
CA THR A 614 7.71 -13.81 10.69
C THR A 614 7.35 -14.78 9.58
N PHE A 615 6.50 -15.77 9.91
CA PHE A 615 5.99 -16.76 8.97
C PHE A 615 4.47 -16.76 9.05
N SER A 616 3.79 -16.75 7.90
CA SER A 616 2.32 -16.76 7.86
C SER A 616 1.82 -17.56 6.67
N GLY A 617 0.52 -17.87 6.66
CA GLY A 617 -0.13 -18.63 5.59
C GLY A 617 -0.41 -20.09 5.98
N PHE A 618 -0.50 -20.97 4.99
CA PHE A 618 -0.81 -22.38 5.20
C PHE A 618 0.20 -23.08 6.11
N THR A 619 -0.29 -23.83 7.12
CA THR A 619 0.59 -24.43 8.14
C THR A 619 1.25 -25.75 7.72
N ASP A 620 0.73 -26.43 6.69
CA ASP A 620 1.22 -27.77 6.27
C ASP A 620 2.72 -27.80 5.97
N LYS A 621 3.24 -26.87 5.16
CA LYS A 621 4.65 -26.79 4.76
C LYS A 621 5.47 -25.75 5.55
N GLN A 622 4.83 -25.01 6.47
CA GLN A 622 5.57 -24.03 7.30
C GLN A 622 6.71 -24.62 8.12
N PRO A 623 6.62 -25.83 8.71
CA PRO A 623 7.76 -26.40 9.44
C PRO A 623 9.02 -26.54 8.57
N GLU A 624 8.90 -26.94 7.29
CA GLU A 624 10.03 -27.02 6.36
C GLU A 624 10.53 -25.64 5.97
N LEU A 625 9.63 -24.68 5.71
CA LEU A 625 9.97 -23.28 5.45
C LEU A 625 10.75 -22.67 6.62
N ILE A 626 10.25 -22.82 7.85
CA ILE A 626 10.91 -22.31 9.06
C ILE A 626 12.28 -22.98 9.26
N LYS A 627 12.37 -24.29 9.07
CA LYS A 627 13.63 -25.04 9.19
C LYS A 627 14.68 -24.53 8.20
N ARG A 628 14.36 -24.46 6.90
CA ARG A 628 15.25 -23.95 5.86
C ARG A 628 15.68 -22.50 6.16
N SER A 629 14.73 -21.66 6.60
CA SER A 629 14.99 -20.28 6.97
C SER A 629 15.94 -20.13 8.17
N LEU A 630 15.78 -20.94 9.20
CA LEU A 630 16.65 -20.91 10.39
C LEU A 630 18.04 -21.49 10.13
N GLU A 631 18.13 -22.57 9.35
CA GLU A 631 19.40 -23.18 8.96
C GLU A 631 20.27 -22.25 8.12
N ALA A 632 19.64 -21.33 7.37
CA ALA A 632 20.30 -20.34 6.53
C ALA A 632 20.74 -19.04 7.24
N LEU A 633 20.50 -18.89 8.56
CA LEU A 633 20.82 -17.65 9.28
C LEU A 633 22.31 -17.30 9.28
N ARG A 634 23.18 -18.31 9.26
CA ARG A 634 24.64 -18.11 9.14
C ARG A 634 25.01 -17.99 7.67
N ILE A 635 24.90 -16.78 7.15
CA ILE A 635 25.30 -16.46 5.78
C ILE A 635 26.84 -16.40 5.67
N GLU A 636 27.35 -16.75 4.51
CA GLU A 636 28.78 -16.63 4.15
C GLU A 636 28.90 -15.83 2.84
N PRO A 637 28.65 -14.50 2.86
CA PRO A 637 28.70 -13.73 1.63
C PRO A 637 30.12 -13.54 1.14
N SER A 638 30.28 -13.45 -0.18
CA SER A 638 31.51 -13.01 -0.82
C SER A 638 31.74 -11.52 -0.56
N GLU A 639 32.98 -11.06 -0.79
CA GLU A 639 33.33 -9.63 -0.71
C GLU A 639 32.46 -8.78 -1.69
N GLU A 640 32.19 -9.34 -2.87
CA GLU A 640 31.37 -8.65 -3.88
C GLU A 640 29.90 -8.50 -3.41
N GLU A 641 29.29 -9.56 -2.88
CA GLU A 641 27.93 -9.49 -2.31
C GLU A 641 27.85 -8.50 -1.15
N PHE A 642 28.89 -8.47 -0.30
CA PHE A 642 28.96 -7.51 0.80
C PHE A 642 29.03 -6.06 0.30
N ILE A 643 29.88 -5.76 -0.68
CA ILE A 643 29.99 -4.42 -1.29
C ILE A 643 28.63 -4.01 -1.91
N GLN A 644 27.96 -4.92 -2.61
CA GLN A 644 26.63 -4.66 -3.18
C GLN A 644 25.57 -4.42 -2.10
N ALA A 645 25.63 -5.12 -0.97
CA ALA A 645 24.73 -4.88 0.14
C ALA A 645 24.93 -3.50 0.77
N VAL A 646 26.17 -3.08 0.95
CA VAL A 646 26.52 -1.72 1.42
C VAL A 646 26.00 -0.66 0.43
N ASP A 647 26.21 -0.86 -0.88
CA ASP A 647 25.72 0.05 -1.92
C ASP A 647 24.19 0.17 -1.89
N ARG A 648 23.45 -0.96 -1.83
CA ARG A 648 21.99 -0.93 -1.72
C ARG A 648 21.51 -0.21 -0.45
N PHE A 649 22.18 -0.46 0.67
CA PHE A 649 21.82 0.15 1.95
C PHE A 649 22.03 1.68 1.92
N THR A 650 23.18 2.14 1.44
CA THR A 650 23.51 3.57 1.38
C THR A 650 22.60 4.32 0.40
N ARG A 651 22.39 3.79 -0.82
CA ARG A 651 21.44 4.35 -1.77
C ARG A 651 20.02 4.38 -1.24
N GLY A 652 19.59 3.31 -0.55
CA GLY A 652 18.27 3.26 0.08
C GLY A 652 18.06 4.34 1.14
N LEU A 653 19.09 4.63 1.94
CA LEU A 653 19.06 5.74 2.91
C LEU A 653 18.97 7.10 2.21
N GLU A 654 19.79 7.33 1.20
CA GLU A 654 19.79 8.59 0.44
C GLU A 654 18.47 8.81 -0.29
N ASN A 655 17.94 7.79 -0.97
CA ASN A 655 16.68 7.84 -1.67
C ASN A 655 15.47 8.06 -0.71
N SER A 656 15.53 7.57 0.51
CA SER A 656 14.42 7.77 1.48
C SER A 656 14.14 9.24 1.76
N ARG A 657 15.09 10.15 1.49
CA ARG A 657 14.94 11.60 1.66
C ARG A 657 14.10 12.26 0.55
N PHE A 658 13.94 11.60 -0.61
CA PHE A 658 13.08 12.08 -1.70
C PHE A 658 11.60 11.69 -1.50
N GLY A 659 11.28 10.87 -0.51
CA GLY A 659 9.91 10.55 -0.17
C GLY A 659 9.13 11.76 0.37
N PHE A 660 7.79 11.67 0.36
CA PHE A 660 6.92 12.73 0.88
C PHE A 660 7.30 13.15 2.30
N PRO A 661 7.51 14.44 2.58
CA PRO A 661 7.86 14.93 3.91
C PRO A 661 6.92 14.44 5.01
N VAL A 662 5.61 14.37 4.77
CA VAL A 662 4.65 13.87 5.75
C VAL A 662 4.91 12.41 6.16
N ARG A 663 5.40 11.57 5.23
CA ARG A 663 5.74 10.17 5.53
C ARG A 663 7.03 10.05 6.33
N GLN A 664 7.91 11.03 6.26
CA GLN A 664 9.18 11.07 6.98
C GLN A 664 9.03 11.60 8.42
N LEU A 665 7.89 12.26 8.77
CA LEU A 665 7.65 12.83 10.11
C LEU A 665 7.68 11.76 11.21
N PHE A 666 6.97 10.64 11.05
CA PHE A 666 6.94 9.59 12.08
C PHE A 666 8.28 8.86 12.26
N PRO A 667 9.02 8.50 11.20
CA PRO A 667 10.41 8.07 11.32
C PRO A 667 11.30 9.07 12.07
N ALA A 668 11.16 10.37 11.82
CA ALA A 668 11.90 11.41 12.53
C ALA A 668 11.52 11.48 14.01
N ILE A 669 10.23 11.41 14.35
CA ILE A 669 9.76 11.31 15.74
C ILE A 669 10.39 10.09 16.43
N ARG A 670 10.41 8.94 15.76
CA ARG A 670 11.01 7.70 16.29
C ARG A 670 12.52 7.84 16.50
N ARG A 671 13.26 8.42 15.54
CA ARG A 671 14.69 8.70 15.70
C ARG A 671 14.96 9.55 16.93
N LEU A 672 14.16 10.59 17.12
CA LEU A 672 14.29 11.47 18.27
C LEU A 672 13.98 10.80 19.61
N THR A 673 13.01 9.88 19.64
CA THR A 673 12.37 9.44 20.91
C THR A 673 12.62 7.99 21.30
N GLN A 674 13.30 7.18 20.47
CA GLN A 674 13.53 5.77 20.76
C GLN A 674 15.00 5.38 20.58
N THR A 675 15.58 4.71 21.58
CA THR A 675 16.94 4.14 21.46
C THR A 675 17.00 3.07 20.37
N GLY A 676 18.16 2.99 19.71
CA GLY A 676 18.36 2.07 18.58
C GLY A 676 17.84 2.59 17.23
N ALA A 677 17.33 3.82 17.20
CA ALA A 677 17.05 4.56 15.98
C ALA A 677 18.08 5.70 15.84
N PHE A 678 18.69 5.85 14.67
CA PHE A 678 19.84 6.73 14.44
C PHE A 678 19.57 7.68 13.29
N ASN A 679 20.32 8.78 13.21
CA ASN A 679 20.30 9.70 12.08
C ASN A 679 20.85 9.02 10.81
N GLN A 680 20.39 9.48 9.67
CA GLN A 680 20.88 8.94 8.39
C GLN A 680 22.38 9.15 8.21
N GLU A 681 22.92 10.29 8.60
CA GLU A 681 24.34 10.59 8.50
C GLU A 681 25.20 9.60 9.30
N ASP A 682 24.78 9.28 10.54
CA ASP A 682 25.44 8.27 11.38
C ASP A 682 25.39 6.89 10.75
N LEU A 683 24.24 6.52 10.15
CA LEU A 683 24.06 5.24 9.46
C LEU A 683 24.90 5.17 8.17
N LEU A 684 24.97 6.26 7.39
CA LEU A 684 25.83 6.33 6.20
C LEU A 684 27.32 6.22 6.56
N GLN A 685 27.75 6.91 7.61
CA GLN A 685 29.12 6.81 8.10
C GLN A 685 29.44 5.38 8.56
N ALA A 686 28.56 4.75 9.31
CA ALA A 686 28.71 3.38 9.78
C ALA A 686 28.73 2.36 8.62
N ALA A 687 27.86 2.55 7.62
CA ALA A 687 27.82 1.68 6.43
C ALA A 687 29.11 1.76 5.62
N ASN A 688 29.64 2.97 5.39
CA ASN A 688 30.91 3.17 4.67
C ASN A 688 32.14 2.64 5.44
N ALA A 689 32.05 2.52 6.76
CA ALA A 689 33.10 1.94 7.60
C ALA A 689 32.95 0.42 7.83
N ALA A 690 31.80 -0.17 7.45
CA ALA A 690 31.54 -1.58 7.65
C ALA A 690 32.52 -2.48 6.87
N THR A 691 32.84 -3.64 7.43
CA THR A 691 33.68 -4.66 6.78
C THR A 691 33.02 -6.03 6.86
N LEU A 692 33.38 -6.92 5.94
CA LEU A 692 32.87 -8.30 5.92
C LEU A 692 33.27 -9.06 7.21
N GLU A 693 34.46 -8.82 7.75
CA GLU A 693 34.90 -9.39 9.02
C GLU A 693 34.02 -8.91 10.19
N ALA A 694 33.70 -7.61 10.25
CA ALA A 694 32.82 -7.05 11.26
C ALA A 694 31.40 -7.63 11.14
N LEU A 695 30.89 -7.80 9.93
CA LEU A 695 29.58 -8.44 9.69
C LEU A 695 29.55 -9.88 10.18
N SER A 696 30.57 -10.67 9.83
CA SER A 696 30.68 -12.09 10.25
C SER A 696 30.75 -12.21 11.77
N GLY A 697 31.57 -11.35 12.42
CA GLY A 697 31.65 -11.27 13.87
C GLY A 697 30.31 -10.85 14.52
N HIS A 698 29.61 -9.91 13.92
CA HIS A 698 28.30 -9.45 14.38
C HIS A 698 27.25 -10.55 14.32
N ILE A 699 27.18 -11.31 13.22
CA ILE A 699 26.26 -12.44 13.07
C ILE A 699 26.49 -13.48 14.17
N GLU A 700 27.73 -13.92 14.39
CA GLU A 700 28.03 -14.89 15.43
C GLU A 700 27.74 -14.36 16.84
N GLN A 701 28.05 -13.09 17.11
CA GLN A 701 27.71 -12.42 18.36
C GLN A 701 26.19 -12.42 18.59
N GLN A 702 25.41 -11.99 17.59
CA GLN A 702 23.94 -11.95 17.67
C GLN A 702 23.36 -13.34 17.96
N LEU A 703 23.76 -14.35 17.19
CA LEU A 703 23.24 -15.73 17.31
C LEU A 703 23.63 -16.39 18.62
N SER A 704 24.86 -16.11 19.17
CA SER A 704 25.34 -16.68 20.43
C SER A 704 24.76 -16.01 21.66
N THR A 705 24.32 -14.74 21.56
CA THR A 705 23.77 -13.98 22.70
C THR A 705 22.24 -13.80 22.63
N ALA A 706 21.57 -14.45 21.66
CA ALA A 706 20.14 -14.28 21.48
C ALA A 706 19.31 -14.87 22.64
N TYR A 707 18.42 -14.09 23.20
CA TYR A 707 17.22 -14.55 23.90
C TYR A 707 16.13 -14.81 22.87
N VAL A 708 15.52 -15.99 22.89
CA VAL A 708 14.56 -16.36 21.85
C VAL A 708 13.13 -16.22 22.38
N ARG A 709 12.32 -15.47 21.65
CA ARG A 709 10.89 -15.39 21.90
C ARG A 709 10.12 -15.88 20.66
N GLY A 710 9.14 -16.74 20.89
CA GLY A 710 8.25 -17.24 19.87
C GLY A 710 6.78 -17.01 20.23
N TYR A 711 5.97 -16.57 19.25
CA TYR A 711 4.53 -16.54 19.38
C TYR A 711 3.90 -17.23 18.17
N ARG A 712 3.08 -18.26 18.41
CA ARG A 712 2.33 -18.97 17.38
C ARG A 712 0.85 -18.71 17.55
N PHE A 713 0.20 -18.28 16.46
CA PHE A 713 -1.23 -18.01 16.42
C PHE A 713 -1.87 -18.73 15.24
N GLY A 714 -3.06 -19.34 15.48
CA GLY A 714 -3.84 -20.04 14.45
C GLY A 714 -3.67 -21.54 14.50
N ASN A 715 -3.53 -22.19 13.35
CA ASN A 715 -3.51 -23.65 13.23
C ASN A 715 -2.20 -24.30 13.66
N TYR A 716 -1.93 -24.32 14.97
CA TYR A 716 -0.78 -25.00 15.60
C TYR A 716 -1.19 -25.61 16.93
N ASN A 717 -0.51 -26.68 17.32
CA ASN A 717 -0.67 -27.31 18.62
C ASN A 717 0.62 -27.24 19.48
N GLU A 718 0.62 -27.83 20.67
CA GLU A 718 1.78 -27.82 21.58
C GLU A 718 2.96 -28.60 21.01
N GLU A 719 2.76 -29.67 20.23
CA GLU A 719 3.82 -30.44 19.58
C GLU A 719 4.55 -29.59 18.52
N ASP A 720 3.83 -28.75 17.81
CA ASP A 720 4.41 -27.79 16.86
C ASP A 720 5.32 -26.78 17.56
N VAL A 721 4.90 -26.29 18.75
CA VAL A 721 5.73 -25.38 19.56
C VAL A 721 6.98 -26.08 20.08
N GLN A 722 6.86 -27.33 20.56
CA GLN A 722 8.02 -28.11 21.03
C GLN A 722 8.99 -28.40 19.90
N SER A 723 8.47 -28.80 18.72
CA SER A 723 9.29 -29.04 17.51
C SER A 723 10.06 -27.82 17.07
N LEU A 724 9.44 -26.64 17.13
CA LEU A 724 10.10 -25.36 16.83
C LEU A 724 11.21 -25.05 17.84
N ALA A 725 10.95 -25.23 19.13
CA ALA A 725 11.94 -25.01 20.18
C ALA A 725 13.14 -25.96 20.04
N ASP A 726 12.90 -27.23 19.74
CA ASP A 726 13.93 -28.24 19.51
C ASP A 726 14.75 -27.91 18.25
N LEU A 727 14.14 -27.43 17.18
CA LEU A 727 14.81 -26.96 15.99
C LEU A 727 15.74 -25.80 16.32
N ILE A 728 15.24 -24.79 17.04
CA ILE A 728 16.05 -23.63 17.44
C ILE A 728 17.22 -24.05 18.33
N ALA A 729 17.00 -24.97 19.26
CA ALA A 729 18.07 -25.49 20.11
C ALA A 729 19.17 -26.20 19.30
N ARG A 730 18.84 -26.85 18.19
CA ARG A 730 19.83 -27.50 17.28
C ARG A 730 20.56 -26.47 16.42
N VAL A 731 19.86 -25.50 15.87
CA VAL A 731 20.44 -24.49 14.96
C VAL A 731 21.27 -23.46 15.73
N LEU A 732 20.82 -23.10 16.92
CA LEU A 732 21.43 -22.11 17.80
C LEU A 732 21.80 -22.72 19.16
N PRO A 733 22.79 -23.64 19.21
CA PRO A 733 23.18 -24.25 20.46
C PRO A 733 23.95 -23.26 21.36
N ASN A 734 23.88 -23.48 22.68
CA ASN A 734 24.68 -22.78 23.68
C ASN A 734 24.51 -21.25 23.72
N ARG A 735 23.30 -20.73 23.46
CA ARG A 735 23.01 -19.31 23.59
C ARG A 735 23.14 -18.85 25.04
N SER A 736 23.70 -17.64 25.23
CA SER A 736 23.91 -17.03 26.55
C SER A 736 22.89 -15.92 26.90
N GLY A 737 21.99 -15.55 25.98
CA GLY A 737 20.99 -14.52 26.23
C GLY A 737 19.93 -14.99 27.24
N ASP A 738 19.65 -14.19 28.23
CA ASP A 738 18.76 -14.48 29.35
C ASP A 738 17.66 -13.41 29.55
N THR A 739 17.67 -12.36 28.74
CA THR A 739 16.80 -11.21 28.96
C THR A 739 16.28 -10.66 27.63
N TYR A 740 14.98 -10.38 27.58
CA TYR A 740 14.36 -9.64 26.49
C TYR A 740 14.69 -8.15 26.57
N THR A 741 15.16 -7.59 25.47
CA THR A 741 15.50 -6.17 25.35
C THR A 741 14.57 -5.52 24.33
N ARG A 742 14.01 -4.37 24.69
CA ARG A 742 13.25 -3.51 23.78
C ARG A 742 13.78 -2.08 23.79
N ALA A 743 13.40 -1.28 22.80
CA ALA A 743 13.76 0.13 22.75
C ALA A 743 13.35 0.84 24.06
N ALA A 744 14.25 1.60 24.62
CA ALA A 744 13.90 2.58 25.62
C ALA A 744 13.23 3.78 24.92
N THR A 745 12.17 4.31 25.51
CA THR A 745 11.38 5.39 24.93
C THR A 745 11.49 6.65 25.78
N TYR A 746 11.60 7.80 25.15
CA TYR A 746 11.61 9.10 25.79
C TYR A 746 10.43 9.26 26.75
N ALA A 747 10.71 9.70 27.96
CA ALA A 747 9.69 10.08 28.94
C ALA A 747 9.49 11.61 28.87
N PRO A 748 8.37 12.11 28.33
CA PRO A 748 8.11 13.54 28.26
C PRO A 748 8.20 14.19 29.65
N GLN A 749 8.91 15.31 29.72
CA GLN A 749 9.10 16.04 30.99
C GLN A 749 8.21 17.29 31.00
N PRO A 750 7.47 17.58 32.06
CA PRO A 750 6.61 18.76 32.14
C PRO A 750 7.37 20.05 31.76
N GLY A 751 6.78 20.82 30.86
CA GLY A 751 7.33 22.09 30.35
C GLY A 751 8.54 21.96 29.43
N SER A 752 8.97 20.73 29.08
CA SER A 752 10.06 20.55 28.11
C SER A 752 9.59 20.58 26.69
N THR A 753 10.40 21.07 25.77
CA THR A 753 10.18 21.01 24.34
C THR A 753 11.40 20.38 23.69
N LEU A 754 11.19 19.28 22.95
CA LEU A 754 12.19 18.70 22.06
C LEU A 754 11.96 19.19 20.63
N VAL A 755 13.04 19.53 19.94
CA VAL A 755 12.99 19.97 18.54
C VAL A 755 13.94 19.13 17.72
N TYR A 756 13.43 18.63 16.59
CA TYR A 756 14.21 17.96 15.53
C TYR A 756 14.10 18.76 14.23
N GLN A 757 15.24 18.98 13.58
CA GLN A 757 15.36 19.80 12.38
C GLN A 757 16.18 19.05 11.34
N GLU A 758 15.66 18.97 10.11
CA GLU A 758 16.36 18.34 8.99
C GLU A 758 16.02 19.07 7.69
N ASN A 759 17.00 19.22 6.77
CA ASN A 759 16.76 19.72 5.42
C ASN A 759 16.54 18.53 4.47
N LEU A 760 15.48 18.59 3.66
CA LEU A 760 15.16 17.58 2.66
C LEU A 760 15.50 18.07 1.25
N PRO A 761 15.77 17.16 0.29
CA PRO A 761 16.04 17.51 -1.10
C PRO A 761 14.78 17.81 -1.93
N VAL A 762 13.58 17.56 -1.39
CA VAL A 762 12.27 17.85 -2.00
C VAL A 762 11.82 19.29 -1.70
N GLU A 763 10.83 19.80 -2.43
CA GLU A 763 10.40 21.20 -2.28
C GLU A 763 9.66 21.51 -0.99
N ASP A 764 8.77 20.64 -0.53
CA ASP A 764 7.81 20.92 0.52
C ASP A 764 8.41 20.91 1.94
N LEU A 765 7.78 21.66 2.85
CA LEU A 765 7.98 21.55 4.30
C LEU A 765 7.08 20.45 4.87
N GLY A 766 7.65 19.51 5.63
CA GLY A 766 6.92 18.65 6.57
C GLY A 766 7.05 19.15 8.00
N MET A 767 5.95 19.32 8.73
CA MET A 767 5.98 19.71 10.14
C MET A 767 5.02 18.87 10.96
N ALA A 768 5.49 18.41 12.14
CA ALA A 768 4.64 17.80 13.16
C ALA A 768 4.88 18.48 14.51
N TYR A 769 3.79 18.83 15.19
CA TYR A 769 3.81 19.46 16.50
C TYR A 769 2.94 18.66 17.46
N LEU A 770 3.58 17.98 18.42
CA LEU A 770 2.96 17.02 19.32
C LEU A 770 3.02 17.52 20.78
N PHE A 771 2.01 17.15 21.54
CA PHE A 771 1.83 17.48 22.94
C PHE A 771 1.59 16.18 23.71
N ALA A 772 2.41 15.95 24.74
CA ALA A 772 2.31 14.76 25.57
C ALA A 772 1.37 14.96 26.75
N ALA A 773 0.51 13.99 27.00
CA ALA A 773 -0.36 13.99 28.16
C ALA A 773 0.43 14.08 29.47
N PRO A 774 -0.13 14.66 30.53
CA PRO A 774 0.58 14.78 31.82
C PRO A 774 0.99 13.43 32.44
N LYS A 775 0.26 12.35 32.08
CA LYS A 775 0.48 10.99 32.58
C LYS A 775 0.24 9.93 31.54
N ALA A 776 1.04 8.89 31.55
CA ALA A 776 0.81 7.67 30.83
C ALA A 776 -0.30 6.87 31.56
N SER A 777 -1.49 6.81 30.96
CA SER A 777 -2.60 5.99 31.46
C SER A 777 -3.57 5.62 30.34
N ILE A 778 -4.31 4.53 30.53
CA ILE A 778 -5.31 4.07 29.54
C ILE A 778 -6.46 5.08 29.40
N GLU A 779 -6.81 5.79 30.47
CA GLU A 779 -7.84 6.83 30.48
C GLU A 779 -7.42 8.02 29.61
N ASN A 780 -6.14 8.41 29.64
CA ASN A 780 -5.62 9.47 28.79
C ASN A 780 -5.46 9.00 27.34
N VAL A 781 -5.18 7.72 27.10
CA VAL A 781 -5.28 7.15 25.74
C VAL A 781 -6.72 7.25 25.22
N ALA A 782 -7.72 6.86 26.02
CA ALA A 782 -9.14 6.94 25.64
C ALA A 782 -9.59 8.38 25.33
N LYS A 783 -9.18 9.36 26.15
CA LYS A 783 -9.45 10.79 25.88
C LYS A 783 -8.77 11.27 24.61
N GLY A 784 -7.52 10.84 24.36
CA GLY A 784 -6.76 11.17 23.16
C GLY A 784 -7.42 10.63 21.89
N GLU A 785 -7.91 9.39 21.89
CA GLU A 785 -8.62 8.79 20.76
C GLU A 785 -9.90 9.57 20.41
N LEU A 786 -10.72 9.92 21.41
CA LEU A 786 -11.93 10.71 21.23
C LEU A 786 -11.63 12.14 20.74
N LEU A 787 -10.61 12.76 21.33
CA LEU A 787 -10.15 14.08 20.90
C LEU A 787 -9.68 14.04 19.44
N ALA A 788 -8.89 13.05 19.07
CA ALA A 788 -8.35 12.91 17.71
C ALA A 788 -9.44 12.65 16.67
N ALA A 789 -10.49 11.93 17.02
CA ALA A 789 -11.62 11.68 16.12
C ALA A 789 -12.33 12.98 15.71
N HIS A 790 -12.43 13.96 16.62
CA HIS A 790 -12.95 15.31 16.31
C HIS A 790 -11.89 16.19 15.65
N LEU A 791 -10.71 16.26 16.22
CA LEU A 791 -9.59 17.10 15.78
C LEU A 791 -9.18 16.83 14.33
N SER A 792 -9.10 15.55 13.93
CA SER A 792 -8.60 15.15 12.61
C SER A 792 -9.41 15.79 11.48
N ASN A 793 -10.74 15.74 11.59
CA ASN A 793 -11.63 16.29 10.59
C ASN A 793 -11.60 17.82 10.56
N ARG A 794 -11.59 18.45 11.74
CA ARG A 794 -11.54 19.92 11.86
C ARG A 794 -10.22 20.48 11.33
N ALA A 795 -9.09 19.85 11.69
CA ALA A 795 -7.78 20.25 11.19
C ALA A 795 -7.66 20.08 9.68
N PHE A 796 -8.18 18.97 9.14
CA PHE A 796 -8.18 18.73 7.70
C PHE A 796 -9.01 19.80 6.95
N ASN A 797 -10.24 20.06 7.39
CA ASN A 797 -11.12 21.04 6.76
C ASN A 797 -10.49 22.43 6.80
N GLN A 798 -10.04 22.89 7.96
CA GLN A 798 -9.48 24.22 8.13
C GLN A 798 -8.17 24.41 7.35
N LEU A 799 -7.17 23.53 7.59
CA LEU A 799 -5.81 23.74 7.07
C LEU A 799 -5.69 23.35 5.58
N ARG A 800 -6.39 22.28 5.16
CA ARG A 800 -6.34 21.82 3.77
C ARG A 800 -7.41 22.47 2.90
N THR A 801 -8.67 22.41 3.34
CA THR A 801 -9.81 22.73 2.47
C THR A 801 -10.07 24.23 2.41
N GLU A 802 -10.11 24.92 3.56
CA GLU A 802 -10.40 26.36 3.61
C GLU A 802 -9.15 27.20 3.33
N GLU A 803 -8.03 26.91 4.00
CA GLU A 803 -6.83 27.70 3.90
C GLU A 803 -5.88 27.25 2.78
N GLN A 804 -6.08 26.07 2.21
CA GLN A 804 -5.26 25.51 1.13
C GLN A 804 -3.75 25.51 1.43
N LEU A 805 -3.38 25.21 2.68
CA LEU A 805 -1.98 25.26 3.11
C LEU A 805 -1.15 24.09 2.59
N GLY A 806 -1.80 22.97 2.28
CA GLY A 806 -1.12 21.77 1.78
C GLY A 806 -2.10 20.62 1.61
N TYR A 807 -1.69 19.62 0.84
CA TYR A 807 -2.55 18.46 0.55
C TYR A 807 -2.70 17.52 1.76
N ALA A 808 -1.62 17.31 2.50
CA ALA A 808 -1.62 16.47 3.70
C ALA A 808 -1.58 17.35 4.96
N ALA A 809 -2.69 17.43 5.67
CA ALA A 809 -2.80 18.14 6.93
C ALA A 809 -3.80 17.43 7.83
N GLY A 810 -3.61 17.49 9.15
CA GLY A 810 -4.56 16.88 10.09
C GLY A 810 -4.12 16.98 11.54
N GLY A 811 -5.02 16.53 12.43
CA GLY A 811 -4.74 16.26 13.83
C GLY A 811 -4.79 14.77 14.11
N PHE A 812 -4.07 14.30 15.11
CA PHE A 812 -3.98 12.88 15.44
C PHE A 812 -3.64 12.64 16.91
N ALA A 813 -3.97 11.43 17.40
CA ALA A 813 -3.43 10.91 18.64
C ALA A 813 -2.45 9.77 18.36
N THR A 814 -1.43 9.63 19.17
CA THR A 814 -0.44 8.56 19.09
C THR A 814 0.12 8.25 20.47
N GLN A 815 1.04 7.29 20.56
CA GLN A 815 1.73 6.94 21.80
C GLN A 815 3.23 6.85 21.55
N LEU A 816 4.01 7.44 22.46
CA LEU A 816 5.44 7.16 22.61
C LEU A 816 5.61 6.13 23.73
N GLY A 817 5.89 4.87 23.37
CA GLY A 817 5.78 3.78 24.33
C GLY A 817 4.36 3.69 24.88
N ASP A 818 4.22 3.93 26.19
CA ASP A 818 2.93 3.95 26.88
C ASP A 818 2.36 5.36 27.12
N HIS A 819 3.07 6.40 26.67
CA HIS A 819 2.70 7.79 26.90
C HIS A 819 1.85 8.34 25.75
N PRO A 820 0.59 8.74 25.98
CA PRO A 820 -0.26 9.28 24.94
C PRO A 820 0.14 10.71 24.55
N LEU A 821 0.06 10.98 23.23
CA LEU A 821 0.29 12.30 22.62
C LEU A 821 -0.86 12.66 21.71
N VAL A 822 -1.09 13.96 21.59
CA VAL A 822 -1.97 14.57 20.60
C VAL A 822 -1.15 15.56 19.78
N GLY A 823 -1.41 15.69 18.50
CA GLY A 823 -0.64 16.59 17.66
C GLY A 823 -1.29 16.95 16.35
N PHE A 824 -0.58 17.83 15.65
CA PHE A 824 -0.91 18.32 14.32
C PHE A 824 0.23 17.98 13.37
N TYR A 825 -0.11 17.75 12.11
CA TYR A 825 0.86 17.58 11.06
C TYR A 825 0.43 18.27 9.77
N ILE A 826 1.44 18.63 8.97
CA ILE A 826 1.22 19.18 7.63
C ILE A 826 2.39 18.87 6.71
N GLN A 827 2.09 18.72 5.42
CA GLN A 827 3.04 18.92 4.32
C GLN A 827 2.55 20.12 3.52
N THR A 828 3.41 21.12 3.34
CA THR A 828 3.03 22.41 2.74
C THR A 828 4.08 22.95 1.79
N PRO A 829 3.69 23.38 0.56
CA PRO A 829 4.53 24.15 -0.36
C PRO A 829 4.44 25.68 -0.14
N VAL A 830 3.53 26.16 0.74
CA VAL A 830 3.16 27.60 0.76
C VAL A 830 3.61 28.33 2.03
N LYS A 831 3.96 27.63 3.12
CA LYS A 831 4.37 28.29 4.36
C LYS A 831 5.73 27.82 4.84
N ALA A 832 6.61 28.79 5.11
CA ALA A 832 7.89 28.58 5.78
C ALA A 832 7.72 28.10 7.22
N PRO A 833 8.77 27.49 7.84
CA PRO A 833 8.66 26.88 9.18
C PRO A 833 8.09 27.80 10.25
N ILE A 834 8.56 29.05 10.37
CA ILE A 834 8.10 30.02 11.36
C ILE A 834 6.62 30.33 11.18
N ALA A 835 6.19 30.65 9.96
CA ALA A 835 4.79 30.98 9.66
C ALA A 835 3.87 29.77 9.87
N MET A 836 4.39 28.54 9.69
CA MET A 836 3.61 27.33 9.92
C MET A 836 3.48 27.01 11.42
N LEU A 837 4.52 27.19 12.20
CA LEU A 837 4.42 27.06 13.68
C LEU A 837 3.43 28.08 14.27
N GLU A 838 3.50 29.35 13.84
CA GLU A 838 2.56 30.38 14.23
C GLU A 838 1.11 30.03 13.83
N ARG A 839 0.93 29.33 12.69
CA ARG A 839 -0.40 28.86 12.27
C ARG A 839 -0.89 27.74 13.16
N PHE A 840 -0.06 26.80 13.53
CA PHE A 840 -0.42 25.74 14.48
C PHE A 840 -0.75 26.31 15.87
N ASP A 841 -0.01 27.31 16.34
CA ASP A 841 -0.31 27.98 17.62
C ASP A 841 -1.66 28.72 17.60
N ARG A 842 -2.03 29.31 16.48
CA ARG A 842 -3.38 29.90 16.33
C ARG A 842 -4.43 28.81 16.24
N TYR A 843 -4.19 27.76 15.45
CA TYR A 843 -5.16 26.68 15.24
C TYR A 843 -5.49 25.97 16.55
N ARG A 844 -4.52 25.68 17.41
CA ARG A 844 -4.81 25.07 18.71
C ARG A 844 -5.69 25.92 19.61
N ALA A 845 -5.63 27.25 19.51
CA ALA A 845 -6.51 28.14 20.24
C ALA A 845 -7.91 28.22 19.60
N GLU A 846 -7.99 28.23 18.28
CA GLU A 846 -9.25 28.14 17.52
C GLU A 846 -10.00 26.85 17.85
N PHE A 847 -9.28 25.72 17.84
CA PHE A 847 -9.86 24.42 18.18
C PHE A 847 -10.29 24.29 19.65
N ALA A 848 -9.63 24.98 20.59
CA ALA A 848 -10.12 25.03 21.96
C ALA A 848 -11.53 25.63 22.01
N SER A 849 -11.78 26.70 21.27
CA SER A 849 -13.11 27.33 21.18
C SER A 849 -14.14 26.45 20.46
N ASP A 850 -13.70 25.72 19.44
CA ASP A 850 -14.55 24.75 18.73
C ASP A 850 -14.95 23.58 19.65
N LEU A 851 -14.00 23.07 20.46
CA LEU A 851 -14.26 22.03 21.45
C LEU A 851 -15.21 22.50 22.58
N GLU A 852 -15.13 23.76 22.99
CA GLU A 852 -16.06 24.36 23.95
C GLU A 852 -17.48 24.49 23.38
N ALA A 853 -17.60 24.65 22.06
CA ALA A 853 -18.88 24.77 21.34
C ALA A 853 -19.49 23.42 20.98
N LEU A 854 -18.75 22.31 21.12
CA LEU A 854 -19.19 20.97 20.76
C LEU A 854 -20.42 20.56 21.60
N GLU A 855 -21.50 20.20 20.92
CA GLU A 855 -22.71 19.76 21.59
C GLU A 855 -22.59 18.33 22.13
N GLN A 856 -23.25 18.05 23.26
CA GLN A 856 -23.24 16.71 23.87
C GLN A 856 -23.71 15.62 22.91
N ALA A 857 -24.69 15.91 22.05
CA ALA A 857 -25.21 14.93 21.09
C ALA A 857 -24.18 14.57 20.02
N GLU A 858 -23.42 15.55 19.54
CA GLU A 858 -22.33 15.36 18.57
C GLU A 858 -21.18 14.57 19.22
N PHE A 859 -20.79 14.91 20.45
CA PHE A 859 -19.79 14.15 21.22
C PHE A 859 -20.18 12.69 21.40
N GLU A 860 -21.45 12.40 21.75
CA GLU A 860 -21.90 11.00 21.87
C GLU A 860 -21.87 10.26 20.54
N SER A 861 -22.09 10.95 19.42
CA SER A 861 -21.95 10.37 18.08
C SER A 861 -20.49 10.02 17.77
N ILE A 862 -19.55 10.92 18.07
CA ILE A 862 -18.11 10.70 17.92
C ILE A 862 -17.67 9.50 18.79
N LYS A 863 -18.11 9.48 20.05
CA LYS A 863 -17.82 8.40 21.00
C LYS A 863 -18.36 7.06 20.49
N ALA A 864 -19.58 7.03 19.98
CA ALA A 864 -20.14 5.82 19.38
C ALA A 864 -19.33 5.35 18.15
N GLY A 865 -18.83 6.28 17.32
CA GLY A 865 -17.93 5.95 16.20
C GLY A 865 -16.63 5.30 16.66
N VAL A 866 -15.96 5.87 17.67
CA VAL A 866 -14.71 5.32 18.25
C VAL A 866 -14.98 3.95 18.87
N LEU A 867 -16.07 3.79 19.60
CA LEU A 867 -16.44 2.47 20.17
C LEU A 867 -16.71 1.45 19.07
N THR A 868 -17.42 1.81 18.02
CA THR A 868 -17.64 0.92 16.86
C THR A 868 -16.31 0.45 16.28
N ASP A 869 -15.35 1.36 16.06
CA ASP A 869 -14.02 0.99 15.55
C ASP A 869 -13.23 0.06 16.50
N LEU A 870 -13.34 0.27 17.79
CA LEU A 870 -12.69 -0.55 18.80
C LEU A 870 -13.36 -1.91 19.00
N THR A 871 -14.65 -2.04 18.75
CA THR A 871 -15.43 -3.27 18.97
C THR A 871 -15.63 -4.12 17.71
N GLN A 872 -15.30 -3.58 16.52
CA GLN A 872 -15.41 -4.36 15.27
C GLN A 872 -14.78 -5.75 15.41
N PRO A 873 -15.52 -6.82 15.04
CA PRO A 873 -14.94 -8.15 15.00
C PRO A 873 -13.81 -8.19 13.95
N PRO A 874 -12.74 -8.96 14.21
CA PRO A 874 -11.68 -9.12 13.20
C PRO A 874 -12.22 -9.85 11.97
N LYS A 875 -11.71 -9.49 10.81
CA LYS A 875 -12.14 -10.02 9.51
C LYS A 875 -11.26 -11.17 9.01
N ASN A 876 -10.08 -11.31 9.61
CA ASN A 876 -9.08 -12.31 9.24
C ASN A 876 -8.17 -12.64 10.43
N LEU A 877 -7.37 -13.70 10.28
CA LEU A 877 -6.43 -14.16 11.32
C LEU A 877 -5.46 -13.07 11.79
N GLY A 878 -5.00 -12.22 10.87
CA GLY A 878 -4.06 -11.15 11.20
C GLY A 878 -4.68 -10.07 12.10
N GLU A 879 -5.94 -9.71 11.84
CA GLU A 879 -6.67 -8.76 12.67
C GLU A 879 -7.00 -9.33 14.06
N GLU A 880 -7.30 -10.63 14.13
CA GLU A 880 -7.51 -11.31 15.43
C GLU A 880 -6.21 -11.37 16.24
N ALA A 881 -5.09 -11.73 15.61
CA ALA A 881 -3.78 -11.83 16.28
C ALA A 881 -3.22 -10.47 16.74
N GLY A 882 -3.51 -9.40 16.03
CA GLY A 882 -2.87 -8.09 16.17
C GLY A 882 -2.84 -7.54 17.60
N PRO A 883 -3.97 -7.43 18.33
CA PRO A 883 -4.01 -6.95 19.71
C PRO A 883 -3.15 -7.79 20.67
N PHE A 884 -3.17 -9.11 20.51
CA PHE A 884 -2.39 -10.03 21.33
C PHE A 884 -0.87 -9.88 21.08
N LEU A 885 -0.48 -9.73 19.84
CA LEU A 885 0.92 -9.49 19.46
C LEU A 885 1.45 -8.15 19.98
N ILE A 886 0.61 -7.10 19.98
CA ILE A 886 0.97 -5.80 20.57
C ILE A 886 1.23 -5.96 22.07
N ASP A 887 0.35 -6.65 22.77
CA ASP A 887 0.49 -6.88 24.20
C ASP A 887 1.70 -7.78 24.52
N TRP A 888 1.91 -8.84 23.74
CA TRP A 888 3.07 -9.70 23.88
C TRP A 888 4.40 -8.97 23.64
N ASN A 889 4.49 -8.15 22.61
CA ASN A 889 5.69 -7.34 22.32
C ASN A 889 5.97 -6.30 23.41
N ARG A 890 4.94 -5.85 24.13
CA ARG A 890 5.03 -4.90 25.25
C ARG A 890 5.13 -5.58 26.61
N GLU A 891 5.24 -6.91 26.67
CA GLU A 891 5.27 -7.71 27.91
C GLU A 891 4.01 -7.54 28.78
N ARG A 892 2.86 -7.23 28.16
CA ARG A 892 1.55 -7.10 28.82
C ARG A 892 0.81 -8.44 28.76
N TYR A 893 1.25 -9.39 29.54
CA TYR A 893 0.80 -10.79 29.49
C TYR A 893 -0.60 -11.06 30.02
N ASN A 894 -1.35 -10.04 30.41
CA ASN A 894 -2.80 -10.14 30.66
C ASN A 894 -3.59 -10.12 29.36
N PHE A 895 -3.02 -9.63 28.25
CA PHE A 895 -3.66 -9.54 26.93
C PHE A 895 -5.01 -8.81 26.93
N ASP A 896 -5.16 -7.80 27.79
CA ASP A 896 -6.42 -7.10 28.08
C ASP A 896 -6.44 -5.63 27.67
N THR A 897 -5.38 -5.13 26.99
CA THR A 897 -5.25 -3.70 26.68
C THR A 897 -6.43 -3.18 25.85
N ARG A 898 -6.88 -3.93 24.83
CA ARG A 898 -8.06 -3.54 24.00
C ARG A 898 -9.33 -3.45 24.85
N THR A 899 -9.59 -4.46 25.67
CA THR A 899 -10.78 -4.51 26.55
C THR A 899 -10.79 -3.35 27.54
N ARG A 900 -9.64 -3.05 28.14
CA ARG A 900 -9.49 -1.93 29.08
C ARG A 900 -9.67 -0.58 28.38
N LEU A 901 -9.19 -0.45 27.12
CA LEU A 901 -9.37 0.77 26.35
C LEU A 901 -10.85 1.00 26.02
N ILE A 902 -11.56 -0.02 25.58
CA ILE A 902 -13.02 0.05 25.35
C ILE A 902 -13.75 0.52 26.59
N ALA A 903 -13.49 -0.12 27.74
CA ALA A 903 -14.12 0.23 29.01
C ALA A 903 -13.76 1.68 29.43
N ALA A 904 -12.55 2.14 29.15
CA ALA A 904 -12.14 3.52 29.42
C ALA A 904 -12.88 4.52 28.52
N VAL A 905 -13.00 4.26 27.21
CA VAL A 905 -13.71 5.13 26.25
C VAL A 905 -15.17 5.26 26.63
N GLU A 906 -15.84 4.19 27.07
CA GLU A 906 -17.23 4.21 27.54
C GLU A 906 -17.45 5.21 28.67
N GLN A 907 -16.47 5.42 29.53
CA GLN A 907 -16.57 6.30 30.71
C GLN A 907 -16.16 7.76 30.44
N VAL A 908 -15.55 8.07 29.29
CA VAL A 908 -15.11 9.44 28.98
C VAL A 908 -16.31 10.34 28.75
N THR A 909 -16.28 11.53 29.32
CA THR A 909 -17.28 12.61 29.11
C THR A 909 -16.69 13.73 28.25
N LEU A 910 -17.53 14.59 27.69
CA LEU A 910 -17.11 15.78 26.93
C LEU A 910 -16.22 16.68 27.78
N ASP A 911 -16.65 16.97 29.04
CA ASP A 911 -15.85 17.77 29.98
C ASP A 911 -14.45 17.17 30.19
N ALA A 912 -14.36 15.85 30.31
CA ALA A 912 -13.08 15.17 30.49
C ALA A 912 -12.16 15.25 29.26
N VAL A 913 -12.72 15.35 28.03
CA VAL A 913 -11.94 15.59 26.78
C VAL A 913 -11.49 17.05 26.74
N SER A 914 -12.37 18.00 27.10
CA SER A 914 -12.03 19.42 27.15
C SER A 914 -10.93 19.71 28.17
N ASP A 915 -11.06 19.16 29.38
CA ASP A 915 -10.03 19.26 30.41
C ASP A 915 -8.71 18.63 29.92
N TYR A 916 -8.77 17.46 29.29
CA TYR A 916 -7.58 16.79 28.75
C TYR A 916 -6.88 17.63 27.67
N TYR A 917 -7.63 18.29 26.79
CA TYR A 917 -7.07 19.21 25.79
C TYR A 917 -6.41 20.42 26.45
N ALA A 918 -7.07 21.02 27.43
CA ALA A 918 -6.55 22.16 28.18
C ALA A 918 -5.25 21.82 28.93
N GLU A 919 -5.21 20.66 29.61
CA GLU A 919 -4.06 20.20 30.35
C GLU A 919 -2.89 19.69 29.50
N THR A 920 -3.19 19.16 28.32
CA THR A 920 -2.18 18.56 27.43
C THR A 920 -1.64 19.56 26.42
N VAL A 921 -2.53 20.35 25.76
CA VAL A 921 -2.18 21.18 24.61
C VAL A 921 -2.07 22.65 24.95
N MET A 922 -2.97 23.19 25.81
CA MET A 922 -3.09 24.63 26.02
C MET A 922 -2.24 25.15 27.19
N THR A 923 -1.75 24.29 28.05
CA THR A 923 -0.95 24.70 29.20
C THR A 923 0.46 25.15 28.79
N GLU A 924 1.04 26.10 29.55
CA GLU A 924 2.45 26.49 29.39
C GLU A 924 3.41 25.35 29.82
N GLU A 925 2.96 24.48 30.72
CA GLU A 925 3.71 23.33 31.21
C GLU A 925 3.59 22.10 30.25
N ALA A 926 3.03 22.26 29.06
CA ALA A 926 2.94 21.19 28.09
C ALA A 926 4.33 20.66 27.70
N SER A 927 4.46 19.34 27.71
CA SER A 927 5.63 18.67 27.10
C SER A 927 5.40 18.56 25.61
N ARG A 928 6.36 19.03 24.80
CA ARG A 928 6.19 19.20 23.34
C ARG A 928 7.28 18.49 22.56
N VAL A 929 6.91 18.03 21.38
CA VAL A 929 7.85 17.53 20.36
C VAL A 929 7.54 18.23 19.05
N LEU A 930 8.50 18.99 18.53
CA LEU A 930 8.40 19.66 17.22
C LEU A 930 9.39 19.02 16.25
N VAL A 931 8.87 18.52 15.12
CA VAL A 931 9.66 17.99 14.02
C VAL A 931 9.49 18.90 12.83
N GLN A 932 10.61 19.35 12.24
CA GLN A 932 10.66 20.23 11.09
C GLN A 932 11.54 19.62 10.00
N LEU A 933 10.94 19.17 8.92
CA LEU A 933 11.59 18.63 7.73
C LEU A 933 11.46 19.66 6.64
N LYS A 934 12.49 20.49 6.44
CA LYS A 934 12.44 21.66 5.60
C LYS A 934 12.88 21.33 4.17
N GLY A 935 11.99 21.57 3.20
CA GLY A 935 12.25 21.38 1.79
C GLY A 935 12.99 22.54 1.14
N THR A 936 13.41 22.35 -0.11
CA THR A 936 14.25 23.28 -0.88
C THR A 936 13.55 24.58 -1.22
N ALA A 937 12.22 24.62 -1.32
CA ALA A 937 11.46 25.86 -1.51
C ALA A 937 11.68 26.85 -0.35
N PHE A 938 12.08 26.37 0.80
CA PHE A 938 12.32 27.16 2.02
C PHE A 938 13.78 27.13 2.45
N ALA A 939 14.73 26.84 1.55
CA ALA A 939 16.14 26.67 1.89
C ALA A 939 16.73 27.90 2.60
N ASP A 940 16.36 29.11 2.16
CA ASP A 940 16.83 30.38 2.73
C ASP A 940 16.05 30.81 4.00
N GLU A 941 14.97 30.12 4.36
CA GLU A 941 14.16 30.44 5.53
C GLU A 941 14.72 29.72 6.77
N PRO A 942 14.73 30.39 7.92
CA PRO A 942 15.16 29.73 9.16
C PRO A 942 14.15 28.68 9.62
N PHE A 943 14.62 27.72 10.40
CA PHE A 943 13.74 26.85 11.18
C PHE A 943 12.99 27.67 12.24
N ALA A 944 11.81 27.22 12.61
CA ALA A 944 11.08 27.81 13.72
C ALA A 944 11.75 27.46 15.06
N GLU A 945 11.82 28.43 15.94
CA GLU A 945 12.40 28.30 17.28
C GLU A 945 11.31 28.42 18.36
N ILE A 946 11.45 27.65 19.42
CA ILE A 946 10.64 27.77 20.64
C ILE A 946 11.60 28.13 21.77
N GLU A 947 11.31 29.20 22.51
CA GLU A 947 12.14 29.66 23.63
C GLU A 947 12.31 28.55 24.69
N GLY A 948 13.55 28.25 25.04
CA GLY A 948 13.86 27.21 26.01
C GLY A 948 13.79 25.77 25.50
N ALA A 949 13.54 25.57 24.20
CA ALA A 949 13.51 24.25 23.60
C ALA A 949 14.91 23.61 23.52
N HIS A 950 14.94 22.29 23.67
CA HIS A 950 16.13 21.48 23.42
C HIS A 950 16.15 21.03 21.96
N ILE A 951 17.02 21.65 21.14
CA ILE A 951 17.26 21.23 19.76
C ILE A 951 18.21 20.04 19.80
N VAL A 952 17.77 18.91 19.27
CA VAL A 952 18.56 17.68 19.23
C VAL A 952 19.32 17.65 17.89
N GLU A 953 20.60 18.06 17.95
CA GLU A 953 21.50 18.03 16.80
C GLU A 953 22.12 16.63 16.60
N ASP A 954 22.46 15.94 17.68
CA ASP A 954 23.04 14.62 17.71
C ASP A 954 22.13 13.67 18.53
N VAL A 955 21.38 12.84 17.77
CA VAL A 955 20.44 11.87 18.34
C VAL A 955 21.17 10.81 19.16
N SER A 956 22.32 10.34 18.72
CA SER A 956 23.09 9.30 19.40
C SER A 956 23.58 9.78 20.79
N THR A 957 24.09 11.01 20.89
CA THR A 957 24.46 11.63 22.15
C THR A 957 23.25 11.91 23.04
N PHE A 958 22.15 12.38 22.46
CA PHE A 958 20.90 12.64 23.18
C PHE A 958 20.37 11.36 23.82
N HIS A 959 20.35 10.23 23.13
CA HIS A 959 19.87 8.95 23.64
C HIS A 959 20.67 8.43 24.84
N GLN A 960 21.94 8.79 24.98
CA GLN A 960 22.76 8.40 26.16
C GLN A 960 22.31 9.06 27.48
N SER A 961 21.68 10.23 27.36
CA SER A 961 21.21 11.02 28.53
C SER A 961 19.71 11.26 28.53
N MET A 962 19.01 10.74 27.55
CA MET A 962 17.56 10.89 27.37
C MET A 962 16.80 10.36 28.58
N PRO A 963 15.87 11.14 29.19
CA PRO A 963 14.97 10.58 30.19
C PRO A 963 14.09 9.51 29.53
N VAL A 964 14.08 8.32 30.12
CA VAL A 964 13.34 7.16 29.57
C VAL A 964 12.17 6.79 30.46
N GLN A 965 11.15 6.22 29.84
CA GLN A 965 10.00 5.68 30.57
C GLN A 965 10.44 4.50 31.45
N PRO A 966 9.90 4.35 32.66
CA PRO A 966 10.14 3.15 33.46
C PRO A 966 9.59 1.92 32.70
N ARG A 967 10.31 0.79 32.88
CA ARG A 967 9.90 -0.51 32.30
C ARG A 967 8.64 -1.05 32.98
#